data_e50aadf137e1876cbf6e3c5bfba07469
#
_entry.id   e50aadf137e1876cbf6e3c5bfba07469
#
_cell.length_a   1.000
_cell.length_b   1.000
_cell.length_c   1.000
_cell.angle_alpha   90.00
_cell.angle_beta   90.00
_cell.angle_gamma   90.00
#
_symmetry.space_group_name_H-M   'P 1'
#
loop_
_entity.id
_entity.type
_entity.pdbx_description
1 polymer ?
#
loop_
_entity_poly.entity_id
_entity_poly.type
_entity_poly.pdbx_seq_one_letter_code
_entity_poly.pdbx_strand_id
1 'polypeptide(L)'
;FCYCRSLSGFCGKIIEYSENGEQGGQAPLQKRLRKERYTMAESMQGLKRTHRCGELSAANVGETVTIMGWVQKNRNKGGLVFVDVRDRSGIVQVVCEEGKTDAPLLEKAASLRSEYVVAFVGTVAKRSGAVNDKITTGEIEIIPSELRILSSALTPPFQVEENSKTKEEVRLKYRYLDLRRPDLQRNLMMKSQVMTLTRQFFAEEGFIEIETPMLGKTTPEGARDYLVPSRVHPGSFYGLPQSPQLYKQLLMCSGFDRYIQIARCFRDEDLRADRQPEFTQIDMELSFVDVDDVIDVNERYLAKLFKEVLDVDVQLPIQRMTWQEAMDRFGSDKPDLRFGMELTDVTDVVRGCGFGVFTGAIENGGSVRGINAKGQGGMPRKKIDKLTAFVKDYGAKGLAYIAIQEDGTVKSSFAKFMGEEEMADLVSAMKGEPGDLLLFAADQNKVVWDSLGALRVELAKQLELLDKNEYRFVWITEFPQFEWSEEQGRYLAMHHPFTMPMEEDLPLLEKGELGKVRAKAYDIVLNGNEIGGGSVRIHMDDIQEKMFEALGFTKEQARSQFGFLLEAFKYGVPPHAGLAYGLDRLVMLMAKQDSIRDVIAFPKIKDASCLMTEAPTPADEKQLEELGLEVKAQPEKAE
;
A
#
# COMPACT_ATOMS: atom_id res chain seq x y z
N PHE A 1 -9.28 21.86 -28.82
CA PHE A 1 -10.09 23.05 -29.15
C PHE A 1 -10.88 23.41 -27.91
N CYS A 2 -10.46 24.51 -27.24
CA CYS A 2 -11.14 25.09 -26.10
C CYS A 2 -12.46 25.73 -26.52
N TYR A 3 -13.55 25.37 -25.86
CA TYR A 3 -14.75 26.18 -25.80
C TYR A 3 -14.81 26.89 -24.45
N CYS A 4 -14.27 28.10 -24.39
CA CYS A 4 -14.55 29.04 -23.31
C CYS A 4 -15.54 30.05 -23.87
N ARG A 5 -16.81 29.95 -23.55
CA ARG A 5 -17.76 31.08 -23.64
C ARG A 5 -18.75 31.03 -22.48
N SER A 6 -18.86 32.19 -21.86
CA SER A 6 -19.88 32.70 -20.92
C SER A 6 -19.84 32.17 -19.47
N LEU A 7 -19.02 32.83 -18.66
CA LEU A 7 -19.32 33.07 -17.25
C LEU A 7 -19.18 34.60 -17.01
N SER A 8 -20.14 35.36 -17.54
CA SER A 8 -20.40 36.71 -17.09
C SER A 8 -21.73 36.70 -16.34
N GLY A 9 -21.69 36.69 -15.03
CA GLY A 9 -22.91 36.82 -14.24
C GLY A 9 -22.83 36.28 -12.82
N PHE A 10 -21.78 36.58 -12.08
CA PHE A 10 -21.83 36.49 -10.62
C PHE A 10 -20.94 37.56 -10.00
N CYS A 11 -21.46 38.80 -10.08
CA CYS A 11 -20.94 39.89 -9.25
C CYS A 11 -22.15 40.54 -8.56
N GLY A 12 -22.16 40.52 -7.24
CA GLY A 12 -22.99 41.41 -6.46
C GLY A 12 -24.17 40.78 -5.72
N LYS A 13 -23.94 40.26 -4.52
CA LYS A 13 -24.84 40.50 -3.39
C LYS A 13 -23.97 40.65 -2.15
N ILE A 14 -23.67 41.91 -1.83
CA ILE A 14 -23.24 42.33 -0.50
C ILE A 14 -24.46 42.23 0.39
N ILE A 15 -24.41 41.36 1.39
CA ILE A 15 -25.41 41.31 2.46
C ILE A 15 -25.01 42.38 3.47
N GLU A 16 -25.77 43.50 3.49
CA GLU A 16 -25.78 44.44 4.61
C GLU A 16 -26.42 43.76 5.83
N TYR A 17 -25.64 43.56 6.88
CA TYR A 17 -26.15 43.28 8.21
C TYR A 17 -26.38 44.61 8.92
N SER A 18 -27.65 44.92 9.21
CA SER A 18 -28.08 46.01 10.08
C SER A 18 -27.55 45.83 11.50
N GLU A 19 -26.93 46.89 12.00
CA GLU A 19 -26.63 47.04 13.43
C GLU A 19 -27.94 47.22 14.21
N ASN A 20 -28.17 46.34 15.20
CA ASN A 20 -28.87 46.74 16.44
C ASN A 20 -28.67 45.68 17.54
N GLY A 21 -28.04 46.11 18.61
CA GLY A 21 -28.34 45.79 20.02
C GLY A 21 -27.67 44.56 20.66
N GLU A 22 -26.70 44.73 21.41
CA GLU A 22 -26.56 44.74 22.87
C GLU A 22 -25.25 44.10 23.38
N GLN A 23 -24.80 44.66 24.49
CA GLN A 23 -23.49 44.56 25.13
C GLN A 23 -23.20 43.18 25.75
N GLY A 24 -21.99 42.68 25.52
CA GLY A 24 -21.45 41.55 26.26
C GLY A 24 -20.02 41.25 25.81
N GLY A 25 -19.01 41.68 26.64
CA GLY A 25 -17.60 41.79 26.32
C GLY A 25 -16.92 40.50 25.77
N GLN A 26 -16.58 40.55 24.54
CA GLN A 26 -15.49 39.80 23.94
C GLN A 26 -14.73 40.73 22.99
N ALA A 27 -13.43 40.93 23.25
CA ALA A 27 -12.57 41.75 22.41
C ALA A 27 -12.54 41.19 20.97
N PRO A 28 -12.75 42.03 19.95
CA PRO A 28 -13.00 41.56 18.60
C PRO A 28 -11.76 40.94 17.98
N LEU A 29 -11.96 39.76 17.39
CA LEU A 29 -11.03 39.06 16.50
C LEU A 29 -10.47 39.95 15.38
N GLN A 30 -11.14 41.04 15.07
CA GLN A 30 -10.74 42.03 14.04
C GLN A 30 -9.45 42.81 14.36
N LYS A 31 -9.00 42.90 15.62
CA LYS A 31 -7.75 43.59 15.95
C LYS A 31 -6.47 42.78 15.69
N ARG A 32 -6.57 41.45 15.53
CA ARG A 32 -5.45 40.57 15.16
C ARG A 32 -5.18 40.53 13.65
N LEU A 33 -6.16 40.80 12.81
CA LEU A 33 -6.06 40.76 11.35
C LEU A 33 -5.44 42.03 10.73
N ARG A 34 -5.20 43.08 11.49
CA ARG A 34 -4.74 44.40 10.97
C ARG A 34 -3.22 44.61 10.93
N LYS A 35 -2.38 43.58 11.11
CA LYS A 35 -0.90 43.74 11.05
C LYS A 35 -0.17 42.80 10.10
N GLU A 36 -0.82 41.97 9.36
CA GLU A 36 -0.17 41.27 8.25
C GLU A 36 -0.28 42.16 7.00
N ARG A 37 0.76 42.95 6.73
CA ARG A 37 0.97 43.52 5.41
C ARG A 37 1.14 42.35 4.45
N TYR A 38 0.09 42.01 3.72
CA TYR A 38 0.23 41.16 2.55
C TYR A 38 1.18 41.87 1.61
N THR A 39 2.38 41.39 1.47
CA THR A 39 3.29 41.82 0.40
C THR A 39 2.57 41.45 -0.91
N MET A 40 2.27 42.44 -1.76
CA MET A 40 1.62 42.17 -3.05
C MET A 40 2.52 41.24 -3.84
N ALA A 41 1.92 40.17 -4.42
CA ALA A 41 2.63 39.26 -5.30
C ALA A 41 3.23 40.02 -6.47
N GLU A 42 4.49 39.76 -6.78
CA GLU A 42 5.23 40.37 -7.88
C GLU A 42 5.12 39.49 -9.13
N SER A 43 5.10 40.14 -10.29
CA SER A 43 5.02 39.44 -11.58
C SER A 43 6.29 38.64 -11.87
N MET A 44 6.13 37.48 -12.43
CA MET A 44 7.23 36.69 -12.99
C MET A 44 7.63 37.18 -14.42
N GLN A 45 6.98 38.19 -14.96
CA GLN A 45 7.25 38.70 -16.31
C GLN A 45 8.74 39.03 -16.50
N GLY A 46 9.32 38.55 -17.58
CA GLY A 46 10.74 38.72 -17.89
C GLY A 46 11.68 37.75 -17.20
N LEU A 47 11.20 36.93 -16.24
CA LEU A 47 12.01 35.88 -15.60
C LEU A 47 11.69 34.51 -16.17
N LYS A 48 12.75 33.71 -16.36
CA LYS A 48 12.65 32.29 -16.68
C LYS A 48 13.58 31.54 -15.75
N ARG A 49 13.07 30.51 -15.07
CA ARG A 49 13.91 29.63 -14.26
C ARG A 49 14.94 28.93 -15.14
N THR A 50 16.23 29.10 -14.83
CA THR A 50 17.35 28.46 -15.56
C THR A 50 17.71 27.11 -14.96
N HIS A 51 17.73 27.00 -13.63
CA HIS A 51 18.12 25.81 -12.89
C HIS A 51 17.12 25.53 -11.77
N ARG A 52 16.99 24.26 -11.40
CA ARG A 52 16.36 23.89 -10.13
C ARG A 52 17.37 24.01 -8.98
N CYS A 53 16.85 24.16 -7.76
CA CYS A 53 17.68 24.42 -6.58
C CYS A 53 18.76 23.37 -6.36
N GLY A 54 18.40 22.07 -6.42
CA GLY A 54 19.32 20.97 -6.13
C GLY A 54 20.20 20.52 -7.32
N GLU A 55 20.02 21.11 -8.51
CA GLU A 55 20.82 20.80 -9.71
C GLU A 55 22.15 21.59 -9.75
N LEU A 56 22.28 22.63 -8.93
CA LEU A 56 23.48 23.46 -8.88
C LEU A 56 24.60 22.78 -8.11
N SER A 57 25.82 23.01 -8.59
CA SER A 57 27.06 22.44 -8.02
C SER A 57 28.23 23.41 -8.13
N ALA A 58 29.40 22.99 -7.68
CA ALA A 58 30.64 23.76 -7.84
C ALA A 58 30.99 24.06 -9.31
N ALA A 59 30.49 23.26 -10.26
CA ALA A 59 30.69 23.49 -11.70
C ALA A 59 29.99 24.78 -12.20
N ASN A 60 28.94 25.24 -11.51
CA ASN A 60 28.20 26.44 -11.89
C ASN A 60 28.77 27.74 -11.28
N VAL A 61 29.89 27.67 -10.54
CA VAL A 61 30.48 28.87 -9.91
C VAL A 61 30.85 29.91 -10.97
N GLY A 62 30.38 31.15 -10.77
CA GLY A 62 30.52 32.27 -11.72
C GLY A 62 29.34 32.44 -12.67
N GLU A 63 28.44 31.47 -12.78
CA GLU A 63 27.24 31.58 -13.63
C GLU A 63 26.17 32.46 -12.95
N THR A 64 25.46 33.23 -13.76
CA THR A 64 24.25 33.92 -13.32
C THR A 64 23.06 33.01 -13.55
N VAL A 65 22.34 32.68 -12.49
CA VAL A 65 21.20 31.74 -12.51
C VAL A 65 19.93 32.41 -12.01
N THR A 66 18.81 31.90 -12.49
CA THR A 66 17.47 32.21 -11.95
C THR A 66 16.91 30.96 -11.32
N ILE A 67 16.74 30.97 -10.00
CA ILE A 67 16.07 29.91 -9.25
C ILE A 67 14.71 30.36 -8.77
N MET A 68 13.76 29.42 -8.68
CA MET A 68 12.41 29.67 -8.17
C MET A 68 11.98 28.52 -7.27
N GLY A 69 11.43 28.85 -6.10
CA GLY A 69 11.03 27.83 -5.14
C GLY A 69 10.37 28.43 -3.90
N TRP A 70 10.26 27.61 -2.89
CA TRP A 70 9.71 27.99 -1.58
C TRP A 70 10.82 28.29 -0.59
N VAL A 71 10.64 29.33 0.22
CA VAL A 71 11.54 29.65 1.34
C VAL A 71 11.40 28.56 2.40
N GLN A 72 12.40 27.70 2.52
CA GLN A 72 12.47 26.69 3.58
C GLN A 72 12.80 27.32 4.94
N LYS A 73 13.81 28.17 4.95
CA LYS A 73 14.30 28.82 6.17
C LYS A 73 14.90 30.17 5.84
N ASN A 74 14.63 31.15 6.69
CA ASN A 74 15.26 32.46 6.65
C ASN A 74 15.97 32.73 7.98
N ARG A 75 17.25 33.14 7.93
CA ARG A 75 18.08 33.41 9.10
C ARG A 75 18.74 34.78 8.90
N ASN A 76 18.32 35.75 9.70
CA ASN A 76 18.95 37.09 9.76
C ASN A 76 19.89 37.18 10.96
N LYS A 77 21.17 37.50 10.70
CA LYS A 77 22.24 37.63 11.70
C LYS A 77 22.86 39.02 11.66
N GLY A 78 22.02 40.06 11.72
CA GLY A 78 22.53 41.46 11.79
C GLY A 78 23.35 41.85 10.57
N GLY A 79 22.67 42.19 9.45
CA GLY A 79 23.34 42.57 8.19
C GLY A 79 23.73 41.39 7.26
N LEU A 80 23.59 40.15 7.73
CA LEU A 80 23.83 38.94 6.94
C LEU A 80 22.58 38.07 6.97
N VAL A 81 21.92 37.92 5.80
CA VAL A 81 20.67 37.17 5.64
C VAL A 81 20.93 35.94 4.82
N PHE A 82 20.58 34.76 5.36
CA PHE A 82 20.63 33.46 4.70
C PHE A 82 19.22 32.98 4.39
N VAL A 83 18.92 32.72 3.13
CA VAL A 83 17.64 32.19 2.68
C VAL A 83 17.86 30.82 2.06
N ASP A 84 17.35 29.77 2.67
CA ASP A 84 17.33 28.43 2.07
C ASP A 84 16.10 28.35 1.16
N VAL A 85 16.30 28.21 -0.14
CA VAL A 85 15.25 28.06 -1.16
C VAL A 85 15.13 26.60 -1.56
N ARG A 86 13.93 26.04 -1.49
CA ARG A 86 13.63 24.65 -1.79
C ARG A 86 12.75 24.52 -3.02
N ASP A 87 13.08 23.56 -3.86
CA ASP A 87 12.16 22.99 -4.84
C ASP A 87 12.19 21.44 -4.78
N ARG A 88 11.58 20.75 -5.74
CA ARG A 88 11.54 19.27 -5.75
C ARG A 88 12.91 18.59 -5.93
N SER A 89 13.92 19.32 -6.41
CA SER A 89 15.27 18.79 -6.63
C SER A 89 16.16 18.90 -5.39
N GLY A 90 15.82 19.79 -4.47
CA GLY A 90 16.61 20.02 -3.27
C GLY A 90 16.56 21.46 -2.76
N ILE A 91 17.57 21.84 -2.02
CA ILE A 91 17.69 23.15 -1.36
C ILE A 91 18.99 23.81 -1.83
N VAL A 92 18.95 25.12 -2.07
CA VAL A 92 20.15 25.95 -2.25
C VAL A 92 20.08 27.17 -1.33
N GLN A 93 21.22 27.57 -0.81
CA GLN A 93 21.33 28.76 0.04
C GLN A 93 21.57 30.02 -0.81
N VAL A 94 20.80 31.06 -0.52
CA VAL A 94 21.02 32.41 -1.03
C VAL A 94 21.55 33.26 0.12
N VAL A 95 22.58 34.09 -0.13
CA VAL A 95 23.24 34.93 0.90
C VAL A 95 23.18 36.38 0.48
N CYS A 96 22.62 37.21 1.35
CA CYS A 96 22.59 38.68 1.20
C CYS A 96 23.43 39.25 2.34
N GLU A 97 24.40 40.10 1.98
CA GLU A 97 25.36 40.71 2.95
C GLU A 97 25.34 42.21 2.81
N GLU A 98 25.27 42.89 3.96
CA GLU A 98 25.36 44.36 4.03
C GLU A 98 26.68 44.87 3.40
N GLY A 99 26.56 45.88 2.55
CA GLY A 99 27.70 46.43 1.80
C GLY A 99 28.05 45.70 0.52
N LYS A 100 27.50 44.46 0.30
CA LYS A 100 27.66 43.71 -0.96
C LYS A 100 26.33 43.54 -1.70
N THR A 101 25.23 43.51 -0.97
CA THR A 101 23.86 43.39 -1.53
C THR A 101 23.18 44.76 -1.42
N ASP A 102 22.44 45.14 -2.45
CA ASP A 102 21.64 46.35 -2.50
C ASP A 102 20.71 46.44 -1.27
N ALA A 103 20.69 47.60 -0.57
CA ALA A 103 19.96 47.75 0.69
C ALA A 103 18.46 47.39 0.57
N PRO A 104 17.70 47.80 -0.47
CA PRO A 104 16.31 47.37 -0.68
C PRO A 104 16.15 45.85 -0.87
N LEU A 105 17.12 45.20 -1.53
CA LEU A 105 17.10 43.74 -1.72
C LEU A 105 17.39 43.02 -0.43
N LEU A 106 18.35 43.50 0.37
CA LEU A 106 18.69 42.98 1.70
C LEU A 106 17.50 43.07 2.67
N GLU A 107 16.83 44.25 2.72
CA GLU A 107 15.62 44.44 3.52
C GLU A 107 14.49 43.49 3.10
N LYS A 108 14.26 43.35 1.78
CA LYS A 108 13.28 42.44 1.21
C LYS A 108 13.59 40.98 1.55
N ALA A 109 14.85 40.56 1.41
CA ALA A 109 15.29 39.22 1.79
C ALA A 109 15.10 38.96 3.30
N ALA A 110 15.42 39.94 4.16
CA ALA A 110 15.20 39.82 5.59
C ALA A 110 13.72 39.69 5.99
N SER A 111 12.80 40.22 5.18
CA SER A 111 11.35 40.16 5.42
C SER A 111 10.70 38.81 5.03
N LEU A 112 11.40 37.94 4.32
CA LEU A 112 10.87 36.66 3.85
C LEU A 112 10.48 35.75 5.01
N ARG A 113 9.36 35.01 4.85
CA ARG A 113 8.91 34.00 5.80
C ARG A 113 8.90 32.61 5.15
N SER A 114 8.86 31.59 5.98
CA SER A 114 8.74 30.20 5.53
C SER A 114 7.56 30.02 4.57
N GLU A 115 7.76 29.19 3.56
CA GLU A 115 6.80 28.84 2.49
C GLU A 115 6.39 30.00 1.55
N TYR A 116 7.01 31.18 1.63
CA TYR A 116 6.89 32.19 0.58
C TYR A 116 7.45 31.64 -0.74
N VAL A 117 6.78 31.89 -1.85
CA VAL A 117 7.27 31.53 -3.18
C VAL A 117 8.09 32.69 -3.73
N VAL A 118 9.33 32.41 -4.06
CA VAL A 118 10.31 33.44 -4.47
C VAL A 118 11.00 33.08 -5.78
N ALA A 119 11.43 34.11 -6.49
CA ALA A 119 12.40 34.01 -7.57
C ALA A 119 13.64 34.84 -7.20
N PHE A 120 14.82 34.22 -7.28
CA PHE A 120 16.11 34.88 -7.14
C PHE A 120 16.87 34.82 -8.46
N VAL A 121 17.40 35.94 -8.88
CA VAL A 121 18.45 36.02 -9.90
C VAL A 121 19.75 36.34 -9.18
N GLY A 122 20.82 35.60 -9.47
CA GLY A 122 22.08 35.83 -8.78
C GLY A 122 23.21 35.00 -9.33
N THR A 123 24.43 35.28 -8.88
CA THR A 123 25.63 34.56 -9.27
C THR A 123 25.93 33.44 -8.29
N VAL A 124 26.22 32.25 -8.81
CA VAL A 124 26.68 31.11 -8.01
C VAL A 124 28.11 31.37 -7.55
N ALA A 125 28.34 31.27 -6.26
CA ALA A 125 29.64 31.43 -5.63
C ALA A 125 30.00 30.22 -4.78
N LYS A 126 31.29 30.00 -4.53
CA LYS A 126 31.72 29.05 -3.50
C LYS A 126 31.25 29.57 -2.14
N ARG A 127 30.80 28.65 -1.30
CA ARG A 127 30.34 28.99 0.04
C ARG A 127 31.43 29.68 0.83
N SER A 128 31.11 30.81 1.44
CA SER A 128 32.04 31.60 2.24
C SER A 128 32.34 30.98 3.61
N GLY A 129 31.46 30.11 4.12
CA GLY A 129 31.60 29.38 5.38
C GLY A 129 31.95 27.89 5.17
N ALA A 130 31.77 27.09 6.24
CA ALA A 130 31.95 25.64 6.16
C ALA A 130 30.97 25.01 5.19
N VAL A 131 31.39 23.94 4.49
CA VAL A 131 30.55 23.11 3.65
C VAL A 131 29.40 22.54 4.48
N ASN A 132 28.21 22.51 3.91
CA ASN A 132 27.01 21.93 4.55
C ASN A 132 26.68 20.56 3.96
N ASP A 133 27.18 19.51 4.56
CA ASP A 133 27.01 18.12 4.10
C ASP A 133 25.57 17.63 4.15
N LYS A 134 24.64 18.42 4.71
CA LYS A 134 23.21 18.05 4.81
C LYS A 134 22.42 18.35 3.54
N ILE A 135 22.98 19.09 2.59
CA ILE A 135 22.36 19.42 1.32
C ILE A 135 23.35 19.19 0.18
N THR A 136 22.88 18.73 -0.97
CA THR A 136 23.70 18.42 -2.14
C THR A 136 24.45 19.63 -2.70
N THR A 137 23.92 20.83 -2.50
CA THR A 137 24.49 22.12 -2.93
C THR A 137 25.35 22.80 -1.83
N GLY A 138 25.78 22.06 -0.82
CA GLY A 138 26.40 22.61 0.38
C GLY A 138 27.76 23.29 0.20
N GLU A 139 28.42 23.09 -0.94
CA GLU A 139 29.69 23.74 -1.33
C GLU A 139 29.50 25.12 -1.95
N ILE A 140 28.28 25.47 -2.35
CA ILE A 140 27.94 26.70 -3.06
C ILE A 140 26.89 27.54 -2.31
N GLU A 141 26.82 28.79 -2.73
CA GLU A 141 25.77 29.73 -2.34
C GLU A 141 25.46 30.67 -3.51
N ILE A 142 24.28 31.31 -3.52
CA ILE A 142 23.91 32.27 -4.55
C ILE A 142 24.00 33.66 -3.94
N ILE A 143 24.71 34.55 -4.62
CA ILE A 143 24.76 35.98 -4.32
C ILE A 143 23.72 36.68 -5.19
N PRO A 144 22.60 37.15 -4.63
CA PRO A 144 21.48 37.61 -5.43
C PRO A 144 21.69 39.05 -5.94
N SER A 145 21.25 39.29 -7.17
CA SER A 145 21.13 40.61 -7.79
C SER A 145 19.64 41.05 -7.92
N GLU A 146 18.70 40.11 -7.89
CA GLU A 146 17.27 40.38 -7.93
C GLU A 146 16.50 39.39 -7.07
N LEU A 147 15.45 39.87 -6.39
CA LEU A 147 14.48 39.06 -5.65
C LEU A 147 13.06 39.49 -6.01
N ARG A 148 12.21 38.53 -6.38
CA ARG A 148 10.76 38.74 -6.45
C ARG A 148 10.03 37.80 -5.50
N ILE A 149 9.03 38.35 -4.79
CA ILE A 149 8.10 37.56 -3.98
C ILE A 149 6.91 37.22 -4.88
N LEU A 150 6.90 36.01 -5.42
CA LEU A 150 5.86 35.56 -6.34
C LEU A 150 4.54 35.26 -5.61
N SER A 151 4.62 34.83 -4.37
CA SER A 151 3.46 34.64 -3.49
C SER A 151 3.89 34.66 -2.02
N SER A 152 3.14 35.37 -1.19
CA SER A 152 3.26 35.27 0.26
C SER A 152 2.50 34.03 0.77
N ALA A 153 2.85 33.56 1.98
CA ALA A 153 2.20 32.44 2.63
C ALA A 153 1.78 32.80 4.06
N LEU A 154 0.69 32.20 4.52
CA LEU A 154 0.38 32.15 5.94
C LEU A 154 1.38 31.24 6.64
N THR A 155 1.52 31.37 7.97
CA THR A 155 2.30 30.43 8.77
C THR A 155 1.69 29.03 8.61
N PRO A 156 2.46 28.04 8.08
CA PRO A 156 1.92 26.70 7.87
C PRO A 156 1.55 26.04 9.21
N PRO A 157 0.54 25.15 9.24
CA PRO A 157 0.09 24.46 10.47
C PRO A 157 1.14 23.48 11.03
N PHE A 158 2.12 23.12 10.23
CA PHE A 158 3.28 22.29 10.61
C PHE A 158 4.50 22.64 9.74
N GLN A 159 5.68 22.24 10.20
CA GLN A 159 6.91 22.45 9.43
C GLN A 159 7.00 21.44 8.27
N VAL A 160 7.39 21.92 7.10
CA VAL A 160 7.62 21.09 5.90
C VAL A 160 9.05 20.54 5.99
N GLU A 161 9.21 19.43 6.69
CA GLU A 161 10.48 18.75 6.93
C GLU A 161 10.32 17.23 6.90
N GLU A 162 11.42 16.53 6.66
CA GLU A 162 11.44 15.06 6.68
C GLU A 162 11.10 14.51 8.06
N ASN A 163 10.51 13.32 8.09
CA ASN A 163 10.18 12.59 9.32
C ASN A 163 9.33 13.43 10.30
N SER A 164 8.39 14.22 9.77
CA SER A 164 7.51 15.07 10.58
C SER A 164 6.76 14.26 11.64
N LYS A 165 6.76 14.73 12.89
CA LYS A 165 6.01 14.13 14.01
C LYS A 165 4.57 14.66 14.12
N THR A 166 4.14 15.46 13.17
CA THR A 166 2.77 15.99 13.11
C THR A 166 1.78 14.85 12.91
N LYS A 167 0.67 14.88 13.64
CA LYS A 167 -0.40 13.88 13.53
C LYS A 167 -0.88 13.74 12.09
N GLU A 168 -1.19 12.50 11.68
CA GLU A 168 -1.57 12.18 10.32
C GLU A 168 -2.79 12.98 9.85
N GLU A 169 -3.80 13.15 10.71
CA GLU A 169 -5.03 13.88 10.38
C GLU A 169 -4.74 15.34 9.98
N VAL A 170 -3.81 16.01 10.68
CA VAL A 170 -3.41 17.38 10.33
C VAL A 170 -2.66 17.41 9.00
N ARG A 171 -1.76 16.44 8.77
CA ARG A 171 -1.01 16.32 7.52
C ARG A 171 -1.94 16.03 6.34
N LEU A 172 -2.93 15.15 6.50
CA LEU A 172 -3.89 14.83 5.45
C LEU A 172 -4.89 15.96 5.19
N LYS A 173 -5.28 16.74 6.20
CA LYS A 173 -6.10 17.94 6.01
C LYS A 173 -5.37 19.00 5.14
N TYR A 174 -4.07 19.15 5.34
CA TYR A 174 -3.24 20.07 4.55
C TYR A 174 -2.29 19.31 3.62
N ARG A 175 -2.80 18.27 2.95
CA ARG A 175 -1.99 17.33 2.17
C ARG A 175 -1.12 18.01 1.11
N TYR A 176 -1.57 19.10 0.52
CA TYR A 176 -0.77 19.90 -0.43
C TYR A 176 0.47 20.54 0.21
N LEU A 177 0.50 20.78 1.53
CA LEU A 177 1.71 21.17 2.26
C LEU A 177 2.55 19.95 2.61
N ASP A 178 1.93 18.88 3.05
CA ASP A 178 2.61 17.62 3.39
C ASP A 178 3.38 17.06 2.18
N LEU A 179 2.79 17.16 0.98
CA LEU A 179 3.43 16.76 -0.28
C LEU A 179 4.64 17.62 -0.70
N ARG A 180 4.94 18.71 0.01
CA ARG A 180 6.18 19.46 -0.17
C ARG A 180 7.36 18.84 0.59
N ARG A 181 7.10 17.89 1.48
CA ARG A 181 8.15 17.20 2.25
C ARG A 181 9.01 16.35 1.32
N PRO A 182 10.35 16.40 1.47
CA PRO A 182 11.26 15.68 0.56
C PRO A 182 11.06 14.16 0.56
N ASP A 183 10.75 13.56 1.71
CA ASP A 183 10.48 12.13 1.86
C ASP A 183 9.26 11.69 1.03
N LEU A 184 8.12 12.40 1.14
CA LEU A 184 6.92 12.10 0.34
C LEU A 184 7.14 12.37 -1.16
N GLN A 185 7.90 13.43 -1.50
CA GLN A 185 8.24 13.69 -2.90
C GLN A 185 9.08 12.56 -3.49
N ARG A 186 10.08 12.06 -2.75
CA ARG A 186 10.87 10.89 -3.19
C ARG A 186 10.01 9.67 -3.43
N ASN A 187 9.06 9.38 -2.53
CA ASN A 187 8.15 8.25 -2.69
C ASN A 187 7.30 8.36 -3.97
N LEU A 188 6.72 9.53 -4.24
CA LEU A 188 5.91 9.75 -5.46
C LEU A 188 6.77 9.77 -6.73
N MET A 189 7.99 10.30 -6.67
CA MET A 189 8.93 10.23 -7.80
C MET A 189 9.35 8.79 -8.07
N MET A 190 9.61 7.98 -7.03
CA MET A 190 9.87 6.55 -7.18
C MET A 190 8.67 5.84 -7.83
N LYS A 191 7.44 6.10 -7.38
CA LYS A 191 6.23 5.54 -8.02
C LYS A 191 6.15 5.90 -9.51
N SER A 192 6.43 7.15 -9.86
CA SER A 192 6.47 7.60 -11.26
C SER A 192 7.55 6.86 -12.07
N GLN A 193 8.72 6.65 -11.49
CA GLN A 193 9.81 5.89 -12.12
C GLN A 193 9.40 4.42 -12.32
N VAL A 194 8.84 3.77 -11.31
CA VAL A 194 8.31 2.40 -11.39
C VAL A 194 7.32 2.28 -12.55
N MET A 195 6.33 3.18 -12.63
CA MET A 195 5.34 3.17 -13.72
C MET A 195 5.97 3.32 -15.12
N THR A 196 7.00 4.16 -15.24
CA THR A 196 7.70 4.38 -16.51
C THR A 196 8.48 3.14 -16.93
N LEU A 197 9.24 2.56 -16.01
CA LEU A 197 10.01 1.32 -16.25
C LEU A 197 9.09 0.13 -16.55
N THR A 198 7.95 0.03 -15.86
CA THR A 198 6.92 -0.99 -16.14
C THR A 198 6.48 -0.93 -17.59
N ARG A 199 6.06 0.24 -18.06
CA ARG A 199 5.63 0.41 -19.45
C ARG A 199 6.74 0.06 -20.45
N GLN A 200 7.95 0.50 -20.17
CA GLN A 200 9.09 0.21 -21.04
C GLN A 200 9.38 -1.28 -21.10
N PHE A 201 9.47 -1.95 -19.95
CA PHE A 201 9.76 -3.39 -19.89
C PHE A 201 8.71 -4.19 -20.65
N PHE A 202 7.43 -3.99 -20.35
CA PHE A 202 6.37 -4.78 -20.96
C PHE A 202 6.18 -4.46 -22.45
N ALA A 203 6.45 -3.23 -22.89
CA ALA A 203 6.48 -2.91 -24.32
C ALA A 203 7.62 -3.64 -25.04
N GLU A 204 8.82 -3.75 -24.43
CA GLU A 204 9.96 -4.53 -24.95
C GLU A 204 9.64 -6.03 -25.01
N GLU A 205 8.81 -6.55 -24.10
CA GLU A 205 8.31 -7.93 -24.08
C GLU A 205 7.12 -8.17 -25.04
N GLY A 206 6.71 -7.17 -25.82
CA GLY A 206 5.65 -7.27 -26.81
C GLY A 206 4.22 -7.14 -26.25
N PHE A 207 4.06 -6.60 -25.04
CA PHE A 207 2.75 -6.30 -24.49
C PHE A 207 2.19 -4.99 -25.06
N ILE A 208 0.87 -4.95 -25.20
CA ILE A 208 0.11 -3.79 -25.66
C ILE A 208 -0.65 -3.20 -24.46
N GLU A 209 -0.40 -1.92 -24.13
CA GLU A 209 -1.17 -1.23 -23.09
C GLU A 209 -2.54 -0.83 -23.65
N ILE A 210 -3.61 -1.38 -23.07
CA ILE A 210 -5.00 -1.14 -23.49
C ILE A 210 -5.82 -0.71 -22.28
N GLU A 211 -6.50 0.44 -22.40
CA GLU A 211 -7.42 0.92 -21.39
C GLU A 211 -8.75 0.18 -21.43
N THR A 212 -9.28 -0.16 -20.26
CA THR A 212 -10.59 -0.78 -20.07
C THR A 212 -11.58 0.19 -19.43
N PRO A 213 -12.91 0.02 -19.62
CA PRO A 213 -13.91 0.92 -19.09
C PRO A 213 -13.89 1.05 -17.56
N MET A 214 -14.02 2.28 -17.05
CA MET A 214 -14.31 2.55 -15.64
C MET A 214 -15.79 2.44 -15.32
N LEU A 215 -16.69 2.70 -16.27
CA LEU A 215 -18.13 2.55 -16.14
C LEU A 215 -18.54 1.21 -16.72
N GLY A 216 -18.44 0.17 -15.91
CA GLY A 216 -18.76 -1.21 -16.29
C GLY A 216 -20.06 -1.72 -15.72
N LYS A 217 -20.29 -3.01 -15.91
CA LYS A 217 -21.34 -3.75 -15.21
C LYS A 217 -20.82 -4.16 -13.84
N THR A 218 -21.69 -4.18 -12.83
CA THR A 218 -21.37 -4.76 -11.52
C THR A 218 -20.99 -6.23 -11.65
N THR A 219 -19.89 -6.62 -11.02
CA THR A 219 -19.39 -8.00 -11.07
C THR A 219 -18.97 -8.46 -9.68
N PRO A 220 -19.34 -9.66 -9.25
CA PRO A 220 -18.97 -10.18 -7.93
C PRO A 220 -17.53 -10.72 -7.97
N GLU A 221 -16.55 -9.86 -7.63
CA GLU A 221 -15.13 -10.23 -7.52
C GLU A 221 -14.64 -10.30 -6.06
N GLY A 222 -15.56 -10.48 -5.11
CA GLY A 222 -15.21 -10.63 -3.68
C GLY A 222 -15.49 -9.38 -2.82
N ALA A 223 -15.19 -8.18 -3.32
CA ALA A 223 -15.53 -6.92 -2.64
C ALA A 223 -16.90 -6.39 -3.07
N ARG A 224 -17.39 -5.34 -2.40
CA ARG A 224 -18.56 -4.58 -2.86
C ARG A 224 -18.14 -3.58 -3.94
N ASP A 225 -19.00 -3.40 -4.95
CA ASP A 225 -18.80 -2.45 -6.01
C ASP A 225 -19.27 -1.04 -5.58
N TYR A 226 -18.52 0.00 -5.99
CA TYR A 226 -19.03 1.36 -5.98
C TYR A 226 -20.00 1.54 -7.14
N LEU A 227 -21.21 2.05 -6.86
CA LEU A 227 -22.27 2.24 -7.85
C LEU A 227 -22.33 3.68 -8.32
N VAL A 228 -22.43 3.87 -9.65
CA VAL A 228 -22.62 5.18 -10.29
C VAL A 228 -23.96 5.17 -11.02
N PRO A 229 -24.94 5.99 -10.61
CA PRO A 229 -26.26 6.02 -11.23
C PRO A 229 -26.22 6.57 -12.67
N SER A 230 -27.04 5.99 -13.55
CA SER A 230 -27.15 6.42 -14.94
C SER A 230 -28.33 7.41 -15.12
N ARG A 231 -28.04 8.63 -15.53
CA ARG A 231 -29.09 9.61 -15.87
C ARG A 231 -29.86 9.22 -17.14
N VAL A 232 -29.20 8.54 -18.07
CA VAL A 232 -29.79 8.17 -19.37
C VAL A 232 -30.66 6.91 -19.24
N HIS A 233 -30.38 6.05 -18.28
CA HIS A 233 -31.12 4.82 -18.00
C HIS A 233 -31.62 4.85 -16.55
N PRO A 234 -32.79 5.49 -16.27
CA PRO A 234 -33.31 5.60 -14.91
C PRO A 234 -33.42 4.25 -14.21
N GLY A 235 -33.01 4.17 -12.96
CA GLY A 235 -32.99 2.95 -12.15
C GLY A 235 -31.85 1.99 -12.46
N SER A 236 -30.97 2.32 -13.41
CA SER A 236 -29.77 1.53 -13.74
C SER A 236 -28.50 2.19 -13.22
N PHE A 237 -27.52 1.36 -12.86
CA PHE A 237 -26.24 1.80 -12.31
C PHE A 237 -25.07 1.16 -13.05
N TYR A 238 -23.99 1.91 -13.19
CA TYR A 238 -22.68 1.36 -13.52
C TYR A 238 -21.98 0.93 -12.23
N GLY A 239 -21.20 -0.14 -12.29
CA GLY A 239 -20.22 -0.50 -11.26
C GLY A 239 -18.84 0.05 -11.63
N LEU A 240 -18.11 0.62 -10.66
CA LEU A 240 -16.69 0.91 -10.84
C LEU A 240 -15.90 -0.42 -10.72
N PRO A 241 -14.89 -0.66 -11.58
CA PRO A 241 -14.23 -1.97 -11.66
C PRO A 241 -13.39 -2.26 -10.42
N GLN A 242 -13.54 -3.45 -9.87
CA GLN A 242 -12.66 -3.98 -8.82
C GLN A 242 -11.30 -4.38 -9.40
N SER A 243 -11.30 -4.84 -10.65
CA SER A 243 -10.15 -5.12 -11.51
C SER A 243 -10.61 -5.16 -12.97
N PRO A 244 -9.72 -5.13 -13.97
CA PRO A 244 -10.08 -5.33 -15.38
C PRO A 244 -10.26 -6.80 -15.77
N GLN A 245 -10.47 -7.71 -14.82
CA GLN A 245 -10.45 -9.17 -15.02
C GLN A 245 -11.27 -9.67 -16.22
N LEU A 246 -12.52 -9.22 -16.35
CA LEU A 246 -13.38 -9.70 -17.44
C LEU A 246 -12.98 -9.12 -18.81
N TYR A 247 -12.55 -7.86 -18.81
CA TYR A 247 -12.13 -7.19 -20.04
C TYR A 247 -10.81 -7.73 -20.58
N LYS A 248 -9.83 -8.04 -19.73
CA LYS A 248 -8.56 -8.60 -20.19
C LYS A 248 -8.73 -10.00 -20.80
N GLN A 249 -9.64 -10.82 -20.28
CA GLN A 249 -10.00 -12.10 -20.89
C GLN A 249 -10.66 -11.91 -22.27
N LEU A 250 -11.54 -10.90 -22.42
CA LEU A 250 -12.09 -10.54 -23.73
C LEU A 250 -11.02 -10.06 -24.71
N LEU A 251 -9.98 -9.37 -24.24
CA LEU A 251 -8.84 -8.97 -25.07
C LEU A 251 -8.04 -10.19 -25.57
N MET A 252 -7.93 -11.25 -24.77
CA MET A 252 -7.34 -12.51 -25.22
C MET A 252 -8.20 -13.16 -26.32
N CYS A 253 -9.54 -13.21 -26.14
CA CYS A 253 -10.47 -13.64 -27.21
C CYS A 253 -10.37 -12.76 -28.46
N SER A 254 -9.96 -11.51 -28.31
CA SER A 254 -9.79 -10.56 -29.42
C SER A 254 -8.45 -10.67 -30.14
N GLY A 255 -7.56 -11.57 -29.70
CA GLY A 255 -6.28 -11.87 -30.35
C GLY A 255 -5.16 -10.86 -30.04
N PHE A 256 -5.20 -10.16 -28.92
CA PHE A 256 -4.13 -9.24 -28.52
C PHE A 256 -2.90 -9.91 -27.91
N ASP A 257 -2.97 -11.21 -27.62
CA ASP A 257 -1.93 -12.09 -27.09
C ASP A 257 -1.27 -11.64 -25.77
N ARG A 258 -0.85 -10.41 -25.66
CA ARG A 258 -0.16 -9.86 -24.48
C ARG A 258 -0.72 -8.47 -24.16
N TYR A 259 -1.49 -8.39 -23.09
CA TYR A 259 -2.10 -7.17 -22.59
C TYR A 259 -1.45 -6.71 -21.32
N ILE A 260 -1.31 -5.40 -21.16
CA ILE A 260 -0.98 -4.75 -19.90
C ILE A 260 -1.81 -3.48 -19.71
N GLN A 261 -2.06 -3.11 -18.46
CA GLN A 261 -2.64 -1.82 -18.09
C GLN A 261 -2.17 -1.40 -16.70
N ILE A 262 -1.83 -0.13 -16.53
CA ILE A 262 -1.75 0.47 -15.20
C ILE A 262 -3.14 0.91 -14.82
N ALA A 263 -3.90 -0.02 -14.25
CA ALA A 263 -5.34 0.07 -14.05
C ALA A 263 -5.72 0.76 -12.73
N ARG A 264 -6.72 1.62 -12.77
CA ARG A 264 -7.36 2.14 -11.57
C ARG A 264 -8.46 1.19 -11.13
N CYS A 265 -8.42 0.77 -9.86
CA CYS A 265 -9.34 -0.21 -9.26
C CYS A 265 -10.04 0.39 -8.05
N PHE A 266 -11.25 -0.11 -7.77
CA PHE A 266 -12.13 0.40 -6.73
C PHE A 266 -12.72 -0.76 -5.94
N ARG A 267 -12.63 -0.73 -4.61
CA ARG A 267 -13.22 -1.74 -3.72
C ARG A 267 -13.80 -1.10 -2.48
N ASP A 268 -15.08 -1.34 -2.22
CA ASP A 268 -15.74 -0.88 -1.00
C ASP A 268 -15.55 -1.92 0.11
N GLU A 269 -14.41 -1.81 0.79
CA GLU A 269 -13.96 -2.69 1.87
C GLU A 269 -13.49 -1.89 3.09
N ASP A 270 -13.36 -2.56 4.23
CA ASP A 270 -12.74 -1.99 5.41
C ASP A 270 -11.27 -1.64 5.17
N LEU A 271 -10.90 -0.38 5.49
CA LEU A 271 -9.57 0.12 5.22
C LEU A 271 -8.57 -0.29 6.30
N ARG A 272 -7.36 -0.66 5.84
CA ARG A 272 -6.19 -1.00 6.65
C ARG A 272 -5.00 -0.13 6.22
N ALA A 273 -3.84 -0.34 6.85
CA ALA A 273 -2.62 0.38 6.49
C ALA A 273 -2.20 0.17 5.03
N ASP A 274 -2.51 -0.98 4.46
CA ASP A 274 -2.19 -1.44 3.11
C ASP A 274 -3.40 -1.51 2.16
N ARG A 275 -4.55 -0.91 2.53
CA ARG A 275 -5.77 -0.88 1.72
C ARG A 275 -6.34 0.53 1.57
N GLN A 276 -6.79 0.83 0.36
CA GLN A 276 -7.50 2.06 0.00
C GLN A 276 -8.73 1.70 -0.84
N PRO A 277 -9.82 2.52 -0.79
CA PRO A 277 -11.03 2.24 -1.57
C PRO A 277 -10.79 2.40 -3.07
N GLU A 278 -9.77 3.14 -3.44
CA GLU A 278 -9.28 3.31 -4.79
C GLU A 278 -7.76 3.14 -4.82
N PHE A 279 -7.26 2.27 -5.69
CA PHE A 279 -5.84 1.92 -5.77
C PHE A 279 -5.44 1.63 -7.22
N THR A 280 -4.15 1.39 -7.46
CA THR A 280 -3.63 1.14 -8.80
C THR A 280 -3.02 -0.25 -8.88
N GLN A 281 -3.35 -0.98 -9.95
CA GLN A 281 -2.72 -2.26 -10.29
C GLN A 281 -1.86 -2.13 -11.56
N ILE A 282 -0.77 -2.90 -11.61
CA ILE A 282 -0.13 -3.28 -12.88
C ILE A 282 -0.79 -4.60 -13.25
N ASP A 283 -1.72 -4.57 -14.19
CA ASP A 283 -2.52 -5.73 -14.58
C ASP A 283 -2.11 -6.25 -15.95
N MET A 284 -1.95 -7.57 -16.08
CA MET A 284 -1.51 -8.20 -17.32
C MET A 284 -2.25 -9.50 -17.61
N GLU A 285 -2.30 -9.86 -18.91
CA GLU A 285 -2.84 -11.14 -19.38
C GLU A 285 -2.07 -11.57 -20.64
N LEU A 286 -1.84 -12.88 -20.76
CA LEU A 286 -1.10 -13.49 -21.88
C LEU A 286 -1.89 -14.68 -22.44
N SER A 287 -1.88 -14.86 -23.76
CA SER A 287 -2.44 -16.02 -24.46
C SER A 287 -1.39 -17.08 -24.71
N PHE A 288 -1.83 -18.34 -24.80
CA PHE A 288 -1.00 -19.51 -25.14
C PHE A 288 0.14 -19.77 -24.16
N VAL A 289 -0.13 -19.59 -22.87
CA VAL A 289 0.84 -19.71 -21.77
C VAL A 289 0.29 -20.56 -20.63
N ASP A 290 1.22 -21.07 -19.81
CA ASP A 290 0.94 -21.72 -18.54
C ASP A 290 1.65 -20.97 -17.38
N VAL A 291 1.60 -21.50 -16.16
CA VAL A 291 2.14 -20.93 -14.92
C VAL A 291 3.58 -20.47 -15.08
N ASP A 292 4.45 -21.33 -15.63
CA ASP A 292 5.89 -21.07 -15.75
C ASP A 292 6.20 -19.89 -16.69
N ASP A 293 5.43 -19.71 -17.75
CA ASP A 293 5.61 -18.60 -18.70
C ASP A 293 5.31 -17.25 -18.04
N VAL A 294 4.26 -17.20 -17.21
CA VAL A 294 3.90 -15.99 -16.48
C VAL A 294 4.94 -15.69 -15.39
N ILE A 295 5.40 -16.71 -14.67
CA ILE A 295 6.42 -16.55 -13.64
C ILE A 295 7.73 -16.04 -14.27
N ASP A 296 8.20 -16.61 -15.38
CA ASP A 296 9.45 -16.20 -16.04
C ASP A 296 9.45 -14.71 -16.41
N VAL A 297 8.43 -14.23 -17.11
CA VAL A 297 8.38 -12.81 -17.51
C VAL A 297 8.33 -11.88 -16.29
N ASN A 298 7.66 -12.29 -15.22
CA ASN A 298 7.55 -11.51 -14.00
C ASN A 298 8.83 -11.54 -13.16
N GLU A 299 9.57 -12.62 -13.13
CA GLU A 299 10.90 -12.67 -12.50
C GLU A 299 11.87 -11.72 -13.18
N ARG A 300 11.90 -11.71 -14.52
CA ARG A 300 12.73 -10.76 -15.31
C ARG A 300 12.30 -9.30 -15.08
N TYR A 301 11.01 -9.05 -14.97
CA TYR A 301 10.48 -7.72 -14.64
C TYR A 301 10.94 -7.26 -13.26
N LEU A 302 10.75 -8.08 -12.22
CA LEU A 302 11.15 -7.73 -10.85
C LEU A 302 12.65 -7.52 -10.73
N ALA A 303 13.46 -8.38 -11.36
CA ALA A 303 14.92 -8.22 -11.36
C ALA A 303 15.35 -6.89 -12.00
N LYS A 304 14.80 -6.53 -13.17
CA LYS A 304 15.07 -5.25 -13.84
C LYS A 304 14.59 -4.07 -12.99
N LEU A 305 13.36 -4.15 -12.45
CA LEU A 305 12.78 -3.08 -11.66
C LEU A 305 13.60 -2.77 -10.40
N PHE A 306 13.94 -3.79 -9.62
CA PHE A 306 14.70 -3.60 -8.38
C PHE A 306 16.12 -3.14 -8.64
N LYS A 307 16.75 -3.63 -9.72
CA LYS A 307 18.07 -3.17 -10.13
C LYS A 307 18.08 -1.70 -10.53
N GLU A 308 17.16 -1.27 -11.39
CA GLU A 308 17.17 0.09 -11.93
C GLU A 308 16.66 1.16 -10.93
N VAL A 309 15.76 0.80 -10.00
CA VAL A 309 15.17 1.77 -9.04
C VAL A 309 15.94 1.81 -7.73
N LEU A 310 16.44 0.67 -7.25
CA LEU A 310 17.01 0.52 -5.90
C LEU A 310 18.48 0.08 -5.92
N ASP A 311 19.04 -0.27 -7.09
CA ASP A 311 20.34 -0.94 -7.25
C ASP A 311 20.45 -2.24 -6.43
N VAL A 312 19.36 -3.01 -6.37
CA VAL A 312 19.24 -4.29 -5.67
C VAL A 312 19.21 -5.42 -6.70
N ASP A 313 20.07 -6.40 -6.54
CA ASP A 313 20.10 -7.62 -7.37
C ASP A 313 19.13 -8.67 -6.80
N VAL A 314 18.06 -8.99 -7.54
CA VAL A 314 17.13 -10.07 -7.21
C VAL A 314 17.68 -11.39 -7.72
N GLN A 315 17.83 -12.36 -6.82
CA GLN A 315 18.32 -13.70 -7.19
C GLN A 315 17.25 -14.45 -8.00
N LEU A 316 17.64 -14.93 -9.18
CA LEU A 316 16.77 -15.74 -10.06
C LEU A 316 17.33 -17.17 -10.18
N PRO A 317 16.44 -18.20 -10.32
CA PRO A 317 15.00 -18.10 -10.18
C PRO A 317 14.58 -17.79 -8.75
N ILE A 318 13.43 -17.10 -8.58
CA ILE A 318 12.83 -16.85 -7.26
C ILE A 318 12.37 -18.19 -6.68
N GLN A 319 12.59 -18.39 -5.39
CA GLN A 319 12.14 -19.58 -4.67
C GLN A 319 10.63 -19.78 -4.84
N ARG A 320 10.21 -21.04 -5.06
CA ARG A 320 8.80 -21.43 -5.11
C ARG A 320 8.48 -22.36 -3.96
N MET A 321 7.28 -22.28 -3.42
CA MET A 321 6.70 -23.25 -2.51
C MET A 321 5.20 -23.36 -2.76
N THR A 322 4.63 -24.54 -2.44
CA THR A 322 3.19 -24.73 -2.50
C THR A 322 2.51 -23.98 -1.36
N TRP A 323 1.22 -23.67 -1.54
CA TRP A 323 0.39 -23.10 -0.47
C TRP A 323 0.43 -23.95 0.79
N GLN A 324 0.33 -25.30 0.65
CA GLN A 324 0.39 -26.22 1.78
C GLN A 324 1.74 -26.12 2.51
N GLU A 325 2.85 -26.08 1.79
CA GLU A 325 4.18 -25.91 2.38
C GLU A 325 4.31 -24.57 3.11
N ALA A 326 3.79 -23.49 2.55
CA ALA A 326 3.80 -22.17 3.17
C ALA A 326 2.99 -22.15 4.48
N MET A 327 1.80 -22.75 4.48
CA MET A 327 0.97 -22.88 5.67
C MET A 327 1.63 -23.77 6.74
N ASP A 328 2.20 -24.89 6.34
CA ASP A 328 2.83 -25.83 7.28
C ASP A 328 4.09 -25.27 7.94
N ARG A 329 4.91 -24.50 7.20
CA ARG A 329 6.18 -23.96 7.69
C ARG A 329 6.05 -22.58 8.32
N PHE A 330 5.11 -21.76 7.86
CA PHE A 330 5.05 -20.34 8.24
C PHE A 330 3.69 -19.93 8.81
N GLY A 331 2.67 -20.76 8.68
CA GLY A 331 1.30 -20.45 9.11
C GLY A 331 0.68 -19.30 8.31
N SER A 332 1.13 -19.10 7.08
CA SER A 332 0.67 -18.00 6.22
C SER A 332 0.97 -18.28 4.75
N ASP A 333 0.06 -17.93 3.88
CA ASP A 333 0.21 -17.91 2.42
C ASP A 333 1.11 -16.76 1.90
N LYS A 334 1.55 -15.89 2.79
CA LYS A 334 2.47 -14.77 2.51
C LYS A 334 3.59 -14.71 3.56
N PRO A 335 4.49 -15.70 3.56
CA PRO A 335 5.54 -15.82 4.56
C PRO A 335 6.58 -14.70 4.43
N ASP A 336 7.05 -14.18 5.58
CA ASP A 336 8.24 -13.35 5.64
C ASP A 336 9.46 -14.24 5.82
N LEU A 337 10.34 -14.27 4.82
CA LEU A 337 11.52 -15.14 4.78
C LEU A 337 12.80 -14.46 5.29
N ARG A 338 12.73 -13.23 5.81
CA ARG A 338 13.90 -12.52 6.35
C ARG A 338 14.41 -13.08 7.66
N PHE A 339 13.65 -13.94 8.31
CA PHE A 339 14.02 -14.55 9.58
C PHE A 339 13.49 -15.98 9.66
N GLY A 340 14.08 -16.80 10.55
CA GLY A 340 13.68 -18.18 10.80
C GLY A 340 12.36 -18.31 11.59
N MET A 341 12.37 -19.10 12.69
CA MET A 341 11.21 -19.45 13.52
C MET A 341 10.09 -20.14 12.71
N GLU A 342 10.46 -21.07 11.84
CA GLU A 342 9.48 -21.89 11.13
C GLU A 342 8.65 -22.72 12.13
N LEU A 343 7.39 -23.00 11.76
CA LEU A 343 6.53 -23.89 12.50
C LEU A 343 7.07 -25.32 12.38
N THR A 344 7.14 -26.01 13.50
CA THR A 344 7.49 -27.44 13.56
C THR A 344 6.26 -28.23 13.97
N ASP A 345 5.86 -29.22 13.17
CA ASP A 345 4.79 -30.12 13.51
C ASP A 345 5.33 -31.16 14.52
N VAL A 346 4.73 -31.20 15.70
CA VAL A 346 5.09 -32.14 16.80
C VAL A 346 3.91 -33.03 17.15
N THR A 347 2.89 -33.11 16.31
CA THR A 347 1.66 -33.87 16.54
C THR A 347 1.93 -35.30 16.89
N ASP A 348 2.81 -35.98 16.13
CA ASP A 348 3.13 -37.39 16.41
C ASP A 348 4.01 -37.57 17.64
N VAL A 349 4.87 -36.60 17.95
CA VAL A 349 5.73 -36.64 19.16
C VAL A 349 4.90 -36.59 20.44
N VAL A 350 3.80 -35.82 20.43
CA VAL A 350 2.97 -35.62 21.63
C VAL A 350 1.67 -36.43 21.62
N ARG A 351 1.48 -37.32 20.65
CA ARG A 351 0.23 -38.10 20.47
C ARG A 351 -0.18 -38.91 21.72
N GLY A 352 0.76 -39.44 22.46
CA GLY A 352 0.52 -40.27 23.64
C GLY A 352 0.71 -39.57 24.98
N CYS A 353 1.01 -38.27 25.01
CA CYS A 353 1.31 -37.55 26.23
C CYS A 353 0.09 -37.35 27.13
N GLY A 354 0.33 -37.10 28.43
CA GLY A 354 -0.75 -36.84 29.40
C GLY A 354 -1.34 -35.44 29.39
N PHE A 355 -0.91 -34.56 28.47
CA PHE A 355 -1.44 -33.20 28.39
C PHE A 355 -2.70 -33.12 27.52
N GLY A 356 -3.87 -33.14 28.16
CA GLY A 356 -5.18 -33.23 27.50
C GLY A 356 -5.51 -32.13 26.49
N VAL A 357 -4.78 -31.00 26.49
CA VAL A 357 -4.94 -29.96 25.43
C VAL A 357 -4.36 -30.48 24.11
N PHE A 358 -3.22 -31.17 24.14
CA PHE A 358 -2.59 -31.70 22.94
C PHE A 358 -3.36 -32.91 22.40
N THR A 359 -3.61 -33.89 23.28
CA THR A 359 -4.32 -35.11 22.88
C THR A 359 -5.74 -34.80 22.39
N GLY A 360 -6.47 -33.88 23.06
CA GLY A 360 -7.80 -33.49 22.64
C GLY A 360 -7.83 -32.75 21.28
N ALA A 361 -6.82 -31.94 20.95
CA ALA A 361 -6.70 -31.34 19.62
C ALA A 361 -6.48 -32.43 18.55
N ILE A 362 -5.61 -33.40 18.81
CA ILE A 362 -5.30 -34.50 17.89
C ILE A 362 -6.51 -35.42 17.69
N GLU A 363 -7.23 -35.77 18.74
CA GLU A 363 -8.46 -36.60 18.69
C GLU A 363 -9.56 -35.94 17.84
N ASN A 364 -9.60 -34.61 17.83
CA ASN A 364 -10.53 -33.84 17.02
C ASN A 364 -10.02 -33.53 15.58
N GLY A 365 -8.96 -34.21 15.13
CA GLY A 365 -8.42 -34.05 13.76
C GLY A 365 -7.59 -32.78 13.53
N GLY A 366 -7.19 -32.12 14.60
CA GLY A 366 -6.27 -30.98 14.56
C GLY A 366 -4.80 -31.39 14.69
N SER A 367 -3.92 -30.42 14.89
CA SER A 367 -2.48 -30.62 15.05
C SER A 367 -1.91 -29.87 16.26
N VAL A 368 -0.70 -30.27 16.62
CA VAL A 368 0.13 -29.54 17.59
C VAL A 368 1.39 -29.09 16.88
N ARG A 369 1.58 -27.79 16.81
CA ARG A 369 2.77 -27.19 16.20
C ARG A 369 3.43 -26.21 17.16
N GLY A 370 4.71 -25.97 16.95
CA GLY A 370 5.46 -25.02 17.77
C GLY A 370 6.42 -24.17 16.95
N ILE A 371 6.85 -23.07 17.56
CA ILE A 371 7.96 -22.23 17.07
C ILE A 371 9.06 -22.17 18.15
N ASN A 372 10.31 -22.07 17.69
CA ASN A 372 11.46 -21.90 18.56
C ASN A 372 11.97 -20.46 18.51
N ALA A 373 11.71 -19.68 19.56
CA ALA A 373 12.25 -18.34 19.73
C ALA A 373 13.65 -18.44 20.37
N LYS A 374 14.68 -18.46 19.53
CA LYS A 374 16.08 -18.59 19.92
C LYS A 374 16.51 -17.50 20.90
N GLY A 375 17.20 -17.91 21.99
CA GLY A 375 17.73 -16.97 22.98
C GLY A 375 16.68 -16.31 23.87
N GLN A 376 15.40 -16.75 23.85
CA GLN A 376 14.31 -16.14 24.63
C GLN A 376 13.89 -16.96 25.88
N GLY A 377 14.67 -17.96 26.28
CA GLY A 377 14.39 -18.80 27.44
C GLY A 377 14.28 -18.04 28.78
N GLY A 378 14.92 -16.88 28.87
CA GLY A 378 14.79 -15.93 29.98
C GLY A 378 13.58 -14.98 29.91
N MET A 379 12.65 -15.13 28.95
CA MET A 379 11.51 -14.23 28.81
C MET A 379 10.62 -14.18 30.06
N PRO A 380 10.34 -13.00 30.62
CA PRO A 380 9.50 -12.86 31.81
C PRO A 380 8.08 -13.40 31.58
N ARG A 381 7.51 -14.06 32.56
CA ARG A 381 6.14 -14.62 32.53
C ARG A 381 5.10 -13.63 32.01
N LYS A 382 5.16 -12.37 32.45
CA LYS A 382 4.25 -11.31 32.01
C LYS A 382 4.30 -11.06 30.50
N LYS A 383 5.46 -11.23 29.85
CA LYS A 383 5.59 -11.13 28.39
C LYS A 383 4.95 -12.35 27.71
N ILE A 384 5.18 -13.56 28.23
CA ILE A 384 4.55 -14.79 27.72
C ILE A 384 3.03 -14.71 27.85
N ASP A 385 2.51 -14.18 28.96
CA ASP A 385 1.06 -13.98 29.16
C ASP A 385 0.48 -12.99 28.12
N LYS A 386 1.23 -11.95 27.69
CA LYS A 386 0.85 -11.07 26.60
C LYS A 386 0.82 -11.79 25.24
N LEU A 387 1.81 -12.65 24.96
CA LEU A 387 1.81 -13.47 23.74
C LEU A 387 0.63 -14.44 23.75
N THR A 388 0.27 -15.00 24.93
CA THR A 388 -0.91 -15.85 25.08
C THR A 388 -2.20 -15.07 24.81
N ALA A 389 -2.31 -13.81 25.24
CA ALA A 389 -3.45 -12.96 24.91
C ALA A 389 -3.51 -12.67 23.41
N PHE A 390 -2.35 -12.37 22.80
CA PHE A 390 -2.23 -12.08 21.37
C PHE A 390 -2.72 -13.25 20.48
N VAL A 391 -2.31 -14.51 20.77
CA VAL A 391 -2.74 -15.66 19.95
C VAL A 391 -4.23 -15.96 20.09
N LYS A 392 -4.88 -15.54 21.18
CA LYS A 392 -6.34 -15.66 21.35
C LYS A 392 -7.13 -14.81 20.36
N ASP A 393 -6.58 -13.67 19.94
CA ASP A 393 -7.20 -12.82 18.92
C ASP A 393 -7.25 -13.52 17.54
N TYR A 394 -6.45 -14.60 17.38
CA TYR A 394 -6.42 -15.49 16.19
C TYR A 394 -7.14 -16.83 16.44
N GLY A 395 -7.95 -16.93 17.47
CA GLY A 395 -8.79 -18.11 17.77
C GLY A 395 -8.14 -19.19 18.63
N ALA A 396 -6.85 -19.09 18.96
CA ALA A 396 -6.20 -20.09 19.83
C ALA A 396 -6.75 -20.00 21.26
N LYS A 397 -7.00 -21.16 21.89
CA LYS A 397 -7.48 -21.24 23.28
C LYS A 397 -6.42 -20.86 24.31
N GLY A 398 -5.14 -20.98 23.95
CA GLY A 398 -3.99 -20.68 24.80
C GLY A 398 -2.67 -20.90 24.08
N LEU A 399 -1.58 -20.63 24.79
CA LEU A 399 -0.21 -20.83 24.32
C LEU A 399 0.55 -21.66 25.37
N ALA A 400 0.93 -22.87 24.99
CA ALA A 400 1.79 -23.69 25.83
C ALA A 400 3.26 -23.34 25.57
N TYR A 401 4.14 -23.48 26.57
CA TYR A 401 5.54 -23.12 26.39
C TYR A 401 6.50 -24.00 27.17
N ILE A 402 7.72 -24.09 26.64
CA ILE A 402 8.91 -24.62 27.30
C ILE A 402 9.99 -23.54 27.24
N ALA A 403 10.51 -23.12 28.40
CA ALA A 403 11.65 -22.22 28.51
C ALA A 403 12.87 -23.02 28.95
N ILE A 404 13.88 -23.13 28.12
CA ILE A 404 15.14 -23.78 28.41
C ILE A 404 16.09 -22.71 28.95
N GLN A 405 16.46 -22.82 30.22
CA GLN A 405 17.36 -21.87 30.85
C GLN A 405 18.80 -22.04 30.34
N GLU A 406 19.68 -21.07 30.55
CA GLU A 406 21.10 -21.14 30.16
C GLU A 406 21.86 -22.32 30.76
N ASP A 407 21.44 -22.79 31.96
CA ASP A 407 21.98 -23.95 32.63
C ASP A 407 21.39 -25.31 32.15
N GLY A 408 20.54 -25.28 31.13
CA GLY A 408 19.81 -26.43 30.60
C GLY A 408 18.54 -26.79 31.36
N THR A 409 18.22 -26.12 32.47
CA THR A 409 17.00 -26.39 33.24
C THR A 409 15.76 -26.02 32.40
N VAL A 410 14.79 -26.97 32.36
CA VAL A 410 13.53 -26.80 31.60
C VAL A 410 12.42 -26.31 32.51
N LYS A 411 11.80 -25.19 32.18
CA LYS A 411 10.55 -24.67 32.77
C LYS A 411 9.43 -24.76 31.77
N SER A 412 8.33 -25.40 32.07
CA SER A 412 7.21 -25.58 31.16
C SER A 412 5.87 -25.31 31.84
N SER A 413 4.89 -24.82 31.07
CA SER A 413 3.52 -24.66 31.54
C SER A 413 2.77 -25.97 31.72
N PHE A 414 3.28 -27.07 31.18
CA PHE A 414 2.63 -28.40 31.17
C PHE A 414 3.54 -29.55 31.59
N ALA A 415 4.73 -29.29 32.14
CA ALA A 415 5.71 -30.31 32.55
C ALA A 415 5.11 -31.41 33.42
N LYS A 416 4.18 -31.10 34.30
CA LYS A 416 3.54 -32.07 35.19
C LYS A 416 2.68 -33.15 34.51
N PHE A 417 2.40 -32.96 33.20
CA PHE A 417 1.58 -33.86 32.41
C PHE A 417 2.39 -34.69 31.40
N MET A 418 3.71 -34.56 31.40
CA MET A 418 4.61 -35.29 30.49
C MET A 418 5.72 -35.95 31.27
N GLY A 419 6.17 -37.13 30.81
CA GLY A 419 7.36 -37.80 31.30
C GLY A 419 8.64 -37.05 30.89
N GLU A 420 9.76 -37.37 31.57
CA GLU A 420 11.07 -36.77 31.27
C GLU A 420 11.51 -37.09 29.82
N GLU A 421 11.29 -38.32 29.36
CA GLU A 421 11.62 -38.77 28.00
C GLU A 421 10.76 -38.05 26.94
N GLU A 422 9.45 -38.01 27.15
CA GLU A 422 8.53 -37.28 26.27
C GLU A 422 8.90 -35.79 26.16
N MET A 423 9.31 -35.17 27.27
CA MET A 423 9.76 -33.78 27.29
C MET A 423 11.08 -33.61 26.53
N ALA A 424 12.01 -34.53 26.68
CA ALA A 424 13.28 -34.51 25.96
C ALA A 424 13.08 -34.68 24.44
N ASP A 425 12.20 -35.61 24.04
CA ASP A 425 11.84 -35.85 22.65
C ASP A 425 11.19 -34.60 22.03
N LEU A 426 10.30 -33.94 22.75
CA LEU A 426 9.64 -32.70 22.28
C LEU A 426 10.66 -31.57 22.12
N VAL A 427 11.58 -31.38 23.09
CA VAL A 427 12.66 -30.39 22.99
C VAL A 427 13.57 -30.68 21.78
N SER A 428 13.91 -31.97 21.59
CA SER A 428 14.74 -32.43 20.47
C SER A 428 14.06 -32.17 19.12
N ALA A 429 12.77 -32.53 18.99
CA ALA A 429 11.98 -32.26 17.76
C ALA A 429 11.94 -30.76 17.40
N MET A 430 11.86 -29.91 18.43
CA MET A 430 11.89 -28.46 18.28
C MET A 430 13.30 -27.88 18.09
N LYS A 431 14.34 -28.70 18.06
CA LYS A 431 15.76 -28.25 18.03
C LYS A 431 16.06 -27.22 19.13
N GLY A 432 15.51 -27.47 20.34
CA GLY A 432 15.67 -26.57 21.48
C GLY A 432 17.06 -26.68 22.07
N GLU A 433 17.67 -25.52 22.36
CA GLU A 433 19.00 -25.39 22.98
C GLU A 433 18.89 -24.58 24.28
N PRO A 434 19.88 -24.66 25.18
CA PRO A 434 19.92 -23.76 26.33
C PRO A 434 19.76 -22.29 25.93
N GLY A 435 18.88 -21.60 26.64
CA GLY A 435 18.53 -20.22 26.32
C GLY A 435 17.29 -20.04 25.42
N ASP A 436 16.69 -21.09 24.87
CA ASP A 436 15.57 -21.01 23.94
C ASP A 436 14.20 -21.01 24.62
N LEU A 437 13.22 -20.39 23.95
CA LEU A 437 11.80 -20.45 24.32
C LEU A 437 11.01 -21.15 23.21
N LEU A 438 10.43 -22.30 23.52
CA LEU A 438 9.56 -23.06 22.62
C LEU A 438 8.10 -22.71 22.94
N LEU A 439 7.33 -22.36 21.92
CA LEU A 439 5.94 -21.93 22.06
C LEU A 439 5.05 -22.83 21.20
N PHE A 440 3.93 -23.32 21.75
CA PHE A 440 3.07 -24.30 21.07
C PHE A 440 1.62 -23.88 21.05
N ALA A 441 0.95 -24.15 19.92
CA ALA A 441 -0.49 -24.08 19.76
C ALA A 441 -1.03 -25.47 19.38
N ALA A 442 -2.23 -25.80 19.84
CA ALA A 442 -2.93 -27.04 19.58
C ALA A 442 -4.42 -26.76 19.35
N ASP A 443 -4.89 -27.00 18.15
CA ASP A 443 -6.31 -26.85 17.73
C ASP A 443 -6.48 -27.40 16.30
N GLN A 444 -7.59 -27.06 15.62
CA GLN A 444 -7.73 -27.27 14.18
C GLN A 444 -6.60 -26.58 13.41
N ASN A 445 -6.15 -27.15 12.30
CA ASN A 445 -4.99 -26.67 11.54
C ASN A 445 -5.06 -25.16 11.22
N LYS A 446 -6.23 -24.67 10.79
CA LYS A 446 -6.41 -23.24 10.48
C LYS A 446 -6.09 -22.35 11.70
N VAL A 447 -6.58 -22.70 12.88
CA VAL A 447 -6.33 -21.94 14.12
C VAL A 447 -4.85 -21.99 14.51
N VAL A 448 -4.21 -23.15 14.35
CA VAL A 448 -2.77 -23.33 14.64
C VAL A 448 -1.93 -22.50 13.69
N TRP A 449 -2.22 -22.54 12.39
CA TRP A 449 -1.52 -21.75 11.38
C TRP A 449 -1.70 -20.25 11.62
N ASP A 450 -2.93 -19.77 11.73
CA ASP A 450 -3.24 -18.34 11.91
C ASP A 450 -2.58 -17.79 13.18
N SER A 451 -2.65 -18.53 14.29
CA SER A 451 -2.10 -18.08 15.58
C SER A 451 -0.58 -18.10 15.63
N LEU A 452 0.07 -19.19 15.18
CA LEU A 452 1.53 -19.29 15.21
C LEU A 452 2.17 -18.46 14.10
N GLY A 453 1.56 -18.34 12.92
CA GLY A 453 2.03 -17.48 11.85
C GLY A 453 2.05 -16.01 12.27
N ALA A 454 0.97 -15.54 12.90
CA ALA A 454 0.91 -14.19 13.47
C ALA A 454 1.93 -14.00 14.61
N LEU A 455 2.03 -14.99 15.53
CA LEU A 455 2.97 -14.95 16.65
C LEU A 455 4.42 -14.88 16.18
N ARG A 456 4.77 -15.62 15.14
CA ARG A 456 6.09 -15.62 14.51
C ARG A 456 6.49 -14.20 14.07
N VAL A 457 5.60 -13.51 13.37
CA VAL A 457 5.83 -12.14 12.89
C VAL A 457 5.89 -11.13 14.05
N GLU A 458 5.02 -11.29 15.05
CA GLU A 458 5.01 -10.43 16.23
C GLU A 458 6.32 -10.55 17.02
N LEU A 459 6.80 -11.76 17.22
CA LEU A 459 8.11 -11.99 17.87
C LEU A 459 9.25 -11.39 17.05
N ALA A 460 9.24 -11.56 15.72
CA ALA A 460 10.26 -10.97 14.87
C ALA A 460 10.31 -9.44 14.97
N LYS A 461 9.15 -8.78 15.08
CA LYS A 461 9.07 -7.33 15.35
C LYS A 461 9.66 -6.96 16.71
N GLN A 462 9.27 -7.69 17.77
CA GLN A 462 9.77 -7.42 19.13
C GLN A 462 11.27 -7.66 19.28
N LEU A 463 11.83 -8.57 18.49
CA LEU A 463 13.26 -8.93 18.48
C LEU A 463 14.06 -8.18 17.42
N GLU A 464 13.44 -7.23 16.70
CA GLU A 464 14.07 -6.40 15.67
C GLU A 464 14.75 -7.22 14.54
N LEU A 465 14.16 -8.39 14.17
CA LEU A 465 14.69 -9.29 13.16
C LEU A 465 14.31 -8.88 11.72
N LEU A 466 13.45 -7.87 11.55
CA LEU A 466 12.93 -7.45 10.25
C LEU A 466 13.80 -6.35 9.64
N ASP A 467 14.84 -6.72 8.90
CA ASP A 467 15.65 -5.74 8.16
C ASP A 467 14.85 -5.18 6.97
N LYS A 468 14.59 -3.88 6.99
CA LYS A 468 13.92 -3.16 5.88
C LYS A 468 14.81 -2.99 4.63
N ASN A 469 16.11 -3.31 4.71
CA ASN A 469 17.03 -3.26 3.57
C ASN A 469 17.11 -4.59 2.83
N GLU A 470 16.58 -5.65 3.40
CA GLU A 470 16.54 -6.97 2.81
C GLU A 470 15.22 -7.18 2.04
N TYR A 471 15.31 -7.72 0.82
CA TYR A 471 14.17 -8.04 -0.03
C TYR A 471 14.18 -9.54 -0.33
N ARG A 472 13.24 -10.28 0.29
CA ARG A 472 13.07 -11.73 0.12
C ARG A 472 11.78 -12.02 -0.63
N PHE A 473 11.93 -12.50 -1.85
CA PHE A 473 10.81 -12.91 -2.69
C PHE A 473 10.54 -14.40 -2.57
N VAL A 474 9.27 -14.77 -2.74
CA VAL A 474 8.85 -16.17 -2.89
C VAL A 474 7.57 -16.24 -3.70
N TRP A 475 7.49 -17.23 -4.61
CA TRP A 475 6.25 -17.62 -5.25
C TRP A 475 5.52 -18.62 -4.39
N ILE A 476 4.23 -18.40 -4.16
CA ILE A 476 3.32 -19.38 -3.58
C ILE A 476 2.44 -19.91 -4.71
N THR A 477 2.35 -21.22 -4.83
CA THR A 477 1.65 -21.90 -5.92
C THR A 477 0.70 -22.97 -5.38
N GLU A 478 -0.09 -23.58 -6.25
CA GLU A 478 -0.98 -24.70 -5.89
C GLU A 478 -1.94 -24.38 -4.73
N PHE A 479 -2.56 -23.20 -4.78
CA PHE A 479 -3.57 -22.80 -3.81
C PHE A 479 -4.77 -23.78 -3.83
N PRO A 480 -5.52 -23.93 -2.73
CA PRO A 480 -6.83 -24.55 -2.79
C PRO A 480 -7.73 -23.84 -3.82
N GLN A 481 -8.47 -24.62 -4.62
CA GLN A 481 -9.44 -24.07 -5.58
C GLN A 481 -10.64 -23.46 -4.85
N PHE A 482 -11.03 -24.08 -3.73
CA PHE A 482 -12.21 -23.73 -2.95
C PHE A 482 -11.88 -23.55 -1.47
N GLU A 483 -12.55 -22.59 -0.84
CA GLU A 483 -12.54 -22.38 0.62
C GLU A 483 -13.96 -22.56 1.15
N TRP A 484 -14.09 -23.32 2.27
CA TRP A 484 -15.38 -23.46 2.94
C TRP A 484 -15.73 -22.22 3.73
N SER A 485 -16.91 -21.65 3.48
CA SER A 485 -17.45 -20.53 4.25
C SER A 485 -18.46 -21.03 5.29
N GLU A 486 -18.12 -20.93 6.57
CA GLU A 486 -19.04 -21.24 7.67
C GLU A 486 -20.26 -20.30 7.66
N GLU A 487 -20.05 -19.02 7.32
CA GLU A 487 -21.12 -18.01 7.26
C GLU A 487 -22.15 -18.34 6.18
N GLN A 488 -21.71 -18.79 5.00
CA GLN A 488 -22.56 -19.10 3.87
C GLN A 488 -22.96 -20.57 3.77
N GLY A 489 -22.32 -21.46 4.57
CA GLY A 489 -22.56 -22.89 4.54
C GLY A 489 -22.28 -23.55 3.18
N ARG A 490 -21.31 -23.01 2.44
CA ARG A 490 -20.94 -23.51 1.09
C ARG A 490 -19.48 -23.24 0.77
N TYR A 491 -19.00 -23.87 -0.29
CA TYR A 491 -17.70 -23.54 -0.87
C TYR A 491 -17.74 -22.23 -1.67
N LEU A 492 -16.70 -21.42 -1.52
CA LEU A 492 -16.42 -20.23 -2.32
C LEU A 492 -15.14 -20.47 -3.12
N ALA A 493 -14.98 -19.78 -4.25
CA ALA A 493 -13.70 -19.77 -4.94
C ALA A 493 -12.66 -19.03 -4.10
N MET A 494 -11.48 -19.60 -3.92
CA MET A 494 -10.43 -18.94 -3.14
C MET A 494 -9.89 -17.68 -3.84
N HIS A 495 -9.81 -17.72 -5.20
CA HIS A 495 -9.44 -16.57 -6.01
C HIS A 495 -10.67 -16.02 -6.75
N HIS A 496 -11.04 -16.63 -7.87
CA HIS A 496 -12.22 -16.24 -8.65
C HIS A 496 -12.77 -17.43 -9.48
N PRO A 497 -14.03 -17.37 -9.95
CA PRO A 497 -14.69 -18.51 -10.64
C PRO A 497 -14.05 -18.95 -11.95
N PHE A 498 -13.14 -18.17 -12.51
CA PHE A 498 -12.46 -18.43 -13.79
C PHE A 498 -11.06 -19.04 -13.61
N THR A 499 -10.64 -19.33 -12.38
CA THR A 499 -9.34 -19.96 -12.09
C THR A 499 -9.38 -21.43 -12.49
N MET A 500 -8.39 -21.86 -13.30
CA MET A 500 -8.26 -23.24 -13.75
C MET A 500 -7.82 -24.14 -12.58
N PRO A 501 -8.54 -25.26 -12.30
CA PRO A 501 -8.02 -26.31 -11.43
C PRO A 501 -6.77 -26.97 -12.03
N MET A 502 -5.94 -27.56 -11.17
CA MET A 502 -4.88 -28.46 -11.64
C MET A 502 -5.50 -29.62 -12.44
N GLU A 503 -4.90 -29.99 -13.59
CA GLU A 503 -5.45 -31.03 -14.47
C GLU A 503 -5.57 -32.37 -13.77
N GLU A 504 -4.60 -32.72 -12.93
CA GLU A 504 -4.63 -33.98 -12.17
C GLU A 504 -5.72 -34.02 -11.08
N ASP A 505 -6.27 -32.86 -10.69
CA ASP A 505 -7.32 -32.76 -9.68
C ASP A 505 -8.74 -32.66 -10.28
N LEU A 506 -8.88 -32.61 -11.61
CA LEU A 506 -10.20 -32.62 -12.28
C LEU A 506 -11.09 -33.83 -11.88
N PRO A 507 -10.56 -35.05 -11.69
CA PRO A 507 -11.36 -36.15 -11.18
C PRO A 507 -11.91 -35.95 -9.76
N LEU A 508 -11.25 -35.11 -8.94
CA LEU A 508 -11.72 -34.75 -7.58
C LEU A 508 -12.89 -33.75 -7.67
N LEU A 509 -12.79 -32.80 -8.60
CA LEU A 509 -13.88 -31.85 -8.88
C LEU A 509 -15.14 -32.61 -9.34
N GLU A 510 -15.00 -33.60 -10.23
CA GLU A 510 -16.11 -34.44 -10.72
C GLU A 510 -16.76 -35.28 -9.61
N LYS A 511 -16.00 -35.74 -8.63
CA LYS A 511 -16.50 -36.48 -7.46
C LYS A 511 -17.10 -35.59 -6.39
N GLY A 512 -16.99 -34.26 -6.51
CA GLY A 512 -17.41 -33.31 -5.48
C GLY A 512 -16.49 -33.24 -4.26
N GLU A 513 -15.25 -33.71 -4.34
CA GLU A 513 -14.24 -33.65 -3.28
C GLU A 513 -13.56 -32.27 -3.28
N LEU A 514 -14.36 -31.20 -3.22
CA LEU A 514 -13.97 -29.81 -3.50
C LEU A 514 -12.81 -29.31 -2.62
N GLY A 515 -12.78 -29.72 -1.34
CA GLY A 515 -11.72 -29.31 -0.41
C GLY A 515 -10.32 -29.85 -0.72
N LYS A 516 -10.20 -30.74 -1.73
CA LYS A 516 -8.92 -31.33 -2.15
C LYS A 516 -8.43 -30.81 -3.50
N VAL A 517 -9.26 -30.05 -4.23
CA VAL A 517 -8.93 -29.55 -5.54
C VAL A 517 -7.98 -28.37 -5.42
N ARG A 518 -6.83 -28.43 -6.10
CA ARG A 518 -5.87 -27.34 -6.18
C ARG A 518 -6.10 -26.50 -7.44
N ALA A 519 -5.72 -25.24 -7.35
CA ALA A 519 -5.80 -24.24 -8.41
C ALA A 519 -4.45 -24.03 -9.10
N LYS A 520 -4.46 -23.77 -10.41
CA LYS A 520 -3.30 -23.20 -11.15
C LYS A 520 -3.20 -21.70 -10.85
N ALA A 521 -3.10 -21.35 -9.56
CA ALA A 521 -2.95 -19.99 -9.04
C ALA A 521 -1.57 -19.81 -8.45
N TYR A 522 -1.09 -18.57 -8.48
CA TYR A 522 0.24 -18.19 -8.01
C TYR A 522 0.25 -16.76 -7.52
N ASP A 523 0.86 -16.56 -6.36
CA ASP A 523 1.09 -15.24 -5.76
C ASP A 523 2.58 -14.99 -5.59
N ILE A 524 3.01 -13.76 -5.89
CA ILE A 524 4.35 -13.30 -5.56
C ILE A 524 4.33 -12.53 -4.26
N VAL A 525 5.14 -12.99 -3.33
CA VAL A 525 5.25 -12.44 -1.97
C VAL A 525 6.61 -11.78 -1.79
N LEU A 526 6.61 -10.62 -1.17
CA LEU A 526 7.80 -9.87 -0.77
C LEU A 526 7.71 -9.51 0.71
N ASN A 527 8.67 -10.03 1.53
CA ASN A 527 8.78 -9.64 2.94
C ASN A 527 7.46 -9.75 3.73
N GLY A 528 6.74 -10.86 3.56
CA GLY A 528 5.48 -11.08 4.27
C GLY A 528 4.26 -10.35 3.68
N ASN A 529 4.39 -9.80 2.49
CA ASN A 529 3.30 -9.13 1.77
C ASN A 529 3.14 -9.71 0.38
N GLU A 530 1.94 -10.11 0.03
CA GLU A 530 1.54 -10.39 -1.34
C GLU A 530 1.61 -9.09 -2.15
N ILE A 531 2.51 -9.02 -3.11
CA ILE A 531 2.66 -7.86 -4.01
C ILE A 531 1.92 -8.04 -5.33
N GLY A 532 1.55 -9.25 -5.67
CA GLY A 532 0.77 -9.57 -6.86
C GLY A 532 0.31 -11.00 -6.84
N GLY A 533 -0.76 -11.28 -7.56
CA GLY A 533 -1.34 -12.60 -7.69
C GLY A 533 -1.97 -12.83 -9.04
N GLY A 534 -2.09 -14.09 -9.43
CA GLY A 534 -2.64 -14.48 -10.70
C GLY A 534 -3.01 -15.96 -10.79
N SER A 535 -3.51 -16.33 -11.95
CA SER A 535 -3.84 -17.73 -12.25
C SER A 535 -3.87 -18.01 -13.76
N VAL A 536 -3.84 -19.27 -14.12
CA VAL A 536 -4.32 -19.74 -15.43
C VAL A 536 -5.84 -19.69 -15.42
N ARG A 537 -6.46 -19.32 -16.57
CA ARG A 537 -7.90 -19.17 -16.66
C ARG A 537 -8.52 -20.42 -17.31
N ILE A 538 -9.75 -20.71 -16.89
CA ILE A 538 -10.55 -21.74 -17.57
C ILE A 538 -10.89 -21.24 -18.96
N HIS A 539 -10.59 -22.05 -19.96
CA HIS A 539 -10.94 -21.83 -21.38
C HIS A 539 -11.82 -22.94 -21.97
N MET A 540 -12.17 -23.94 -21.15
CA MET A 540 -13.00 -25.09 -21.53
C MET A 540 -14.39 -24.95 -20.90
N ASP A 541 -15.43 -24.96 -21.73
CA ASP A 541 -16.81 -24.72 -21.30
C ASP A 541 -17.31 -25.74 -20.27
N ASP A 542 -16.96 -27.02 -20.41
CA ASP A 542 -17.37 -28.08 -19.50
C ASP A 542 -16.76 -27.94 -18.10
N ILE A 543 -15.51 -27.49 -18.01
CA ILE A 543 -14.86 -27.21 -16.73
C ILE A 543 -15.49 -25.95 -16.09
N GLN A 544 -15.77 -24.92 -16.91
CA GLN A 544 -16.39 -23.69 -16.40
C GLN A 544 -17.81 -23.95 -15.85
N GLU A 545 -18.60 -24.80 -16.52
CA GLU A 545 -19.92 -25.20 -16.01
C GLU A 545 -19.80 -25.94 -14.69
N LYS A 546 -18.89 -26.92 -14.57
CA LYS A 546 -18.64 -27.64 -13.30
C LYS A 546 -18.20 -26.71 -12.18
N MET A 547 -17.34 -25.70 -12.48
CA MET A 547 -16.93 -24.71 -11.50
C MET A 547 -18.11 -23.88 -10.99
N PHE A 548 -18.99 -23.41 -11.86
CA PHE A 548 -20.19 -22.68 -11.43
C PHE A 548 -21.13 -23.56 -10.59
N GLU A 549 -21.32 -24.82 -10.96
CA GLU A 549 -22.11 -25.77 -10.18
C GLU A 549 -21.52 -25.98 -8.78
N ALA A 550 -20.20 -26.20 -8.70
CA ALA A 550 -19.50 -26.37 -7.43
C ALA A 550 -19.60 -25.13 -6.50
N LEU A 551 -19.68 -23.94 -7.09
CA LEU A 551 -19.86 -22.66 -6.38
C LEU A 551 -21.33 -22.35 -6.07
N GLY A 552 -22.28 -23.21 -6.50
CA GLY A 552 -23.72 -23.05 -6.25
C GLY A 552 -24.41 -22.03 -7.14
N PHE A 553 -23.83 -21.66 -8.29
CA PHE A 553 -24.51 -20.82 -9.27
C PHE A 553 -25.55 -21.62 -10.05
N THR A 554 -26.74 -21.05 -10.24
CA THR A 554 -27.66 -21.57 -11.28
C THR A 554 -27.18 -21.11 -12.66
N LYS A 555 -27.61 -21.81 -13.72
CA LYS A 555 -27.26 -21.41 -15.09
C LYS A 555 -27.76 -20.01 -15.45
N GLU A 556 -28.90 -19.59 -14.88
CA GLU A 556 -29.48 -18.27 -15.06
C GLU A 556 -28.62 -17.20 -14.36
N GLN A 557 -28.17 -17.48 -13.15
CA GLN A 557 -27.27 -16.56 -12.39
C GLN A 557 -25.93 -16.39 -13.11
N ALA A 558 -25.27 -17.48 -13.50
CA ALA A 558 -24.01 -17.43 -14.24
C ALA A 558 -24.18 -16.64 -15.56
N ARG A 559 -25.28 -16.91 -16.32
CA ARG A 559 -25.58 -16.19 -17.55
C ARG A 559 -25.91 -14.70 -17.31
N SER A 560 -26.62 -14.37 -16.25
CA SER A 560 -26.93 -12.98 -15.91
C SER A 560 -25.69 -12.16 -15.56
N GLN A 561 -24.74 -12.76 -14.84
CA GLN A 561 -23.53 -12.08 -14.37
C GLN A 561 -22.42 -12.07 -15.41
N PHE A 562 -22.12 -13.23 -16.03
CA PHE A 562 -20.96 -13.46 -16.88
C PHE A 562 -21.31 -13.81 -18.33
N GLY A 563 -22.59 -13.70 -18.71
CA GLY A 563 -23.10 -14.18 -20.02
C GLY A 563 -22.33 -13.62 -21.21
N PHE A 564 -21.89 -12.37 -21.16
CA PHE A 564 -21.11 -11.76 -22.25
C PHE A 564 -19.72 -12.39 -22.42
N LEU A 565 -19.07 -12.81 -21.33
CA LEU A 565 -17.78 -13.50 -21.37
C LEU A 565 -17.96 -14.94 -21.86
N LEU A 566 -18.95 -15.67 -21.30
CA LEU A 566 -19.29 -17.03 -21.72
C LEU A 566 -19.71 -17.09 -23.18
N GLU A 567 -20.39 -16.06 -23.69
CA GLU A 567 -20.73 -15.97 -25.11
C GLU A 567 -19.49 -15.75 -25.98
N ALA A 568 -18.56 -14.87 -25.54
CA ALA A 568 -17.31 -14.62 -26.25
C ALA A 568 -16.47 -15.92 -26.39
N PHE A 569 -16.43 -16.75 -25.37
CA PHE A 569 -15.67 -17.99 -25.36
C PHE A 569 -16.14 -18.99 -26.46
N LYS A 570 -17.41 -18.96 -26.82
CA LYS A 570 -17.96 -19.81 -27.91
C LYS A 570 -17.39 -19.50 -29.30
N TYR A 571 -16.79 -18.31 -29.46
CA TYR A 571 -16.15 -17.92 -30.72
C TYR A 571 -14.66 -18.25 -30.78
N GLY A 572 -14.17 -18.99 -29.80
CA GLY A 572 -12.79 -19.43 -29.67
C GLY A 572 -12.01 -18.57 -28.69
N VAL A 573 -11.65 -19.18 -27.57
CA VAL A 573 -10.81 -18.57 -26.53
C VAL A 573 -9.48 -19.31 -26.43
N PRO A 574 -8.33 -18.62 -26.49
CA PRO A 574 -7.05 -19.28 -26.30
C PRO A 574 -6.86 -19.67 -24.82
N PRO A 575 -6.05 -20.69 -24.50
CA PRO A 575 -5.51 -20.82 -23.15
C PRO A 575 -4.83 -19.52 -22.76
N HIS A 576 -5.11 -18.99 -21.57
CA HIS A 576 -4.56 -17.71 -21.14
C HIS A 576 -4.37 -17.65 -19.64
N ALA A 577 -3.45 -16.80 -19.22
CA ALA A 577 -3.08 -16.61 -17.83
C ALA A 577 -2.62 -15.18 -17.59
N GLY A 578 -2.72 -14.70 -16.37
CA GLY A 578 -2.30 -13.33 -16.06
C GLY A 578 -1.97 -13.14 -14.58
N LEU A 579 -1.48 -11.94 -14.29
CA LEU A 579 -1.10 -11.51 -12.96
C LEU A 579 -1.44 -10.03 -12.79
N ALA A 580 -1.72 -9.62 -11.57
CA ALA A 580 -1.87 -8.21 -11.22
C ALA A 580 -1.02 -7.86 -10.00
N TYR A 581 -0.15 -6.85 -10.13
CA TYR A 581 0.54 -6.28 -8.98
C TYR A 581 -0.27 -5.16 -8.35
N GLY A 582 -0.29 -5.10 -7.02
CA GLY A 582 -0.71 -3.91 -6.30
C GLY A 582 0.39 -2.86 -6.35
N LEU A 583 0.34 -1.93 -7.33
CA LEU A 583 1.39 -0.93 -7.53
C LEU A 583 1.69 -0.12 -6.26
N ASP A 584 0.65 0.30 -5.54
CA ASP A 584 0.83 1.09 -4.31
C ASP A 584 1.55 0.29 -3.23
N ARG A 585 1.23 -1.00 -3.07
CA ARG A 585 1.89 -1.89 -2.11
C ARG A 585 3.34 -2.19 -2.51
N LEU A 586 3.59 -2.46 -3.78
CA LEU A 586 4.95 -2.66 -4.31
C LEU A 586 5.83 -1.44 -4.03
N VAL A 587 5.35 -0.24 -4.37
CA VAL A 587 6.10 1.00 -4.13
C VAL A 587 6.26 1.31 -2.63
N MET A 588 5.25 1.00 -1.80
CA MET A 588 5.34 1.12 -0.35
C MET A 588 6.52 0.31 0.21
N LEU A 589 6.65 -0.94 -0.21
CA LEU A 589 7.74 -1.83 0.22
C LEU A 589 9.10 -1.37 -0.32
N MET A 590 9.18 -0.98 -1.60
CA MET A 590 10.39 -0.42 -2.21
C MET A 590 10.85 0.86 -1.50
N ALA A 591 9.92 1.73 -1.13
CA ALA A 591 10.18 2.97 -0.39
C ALA A 591 10.33 2.76 1.13
N LYS A 592 10.25 1.52 1.63
CA LYS A 592 10.38 1.12 3.05
C LYS A 592 9.37 1.81 3.98
N GLN A 593 8.18 2.12 3.44
CA GLN A 593 7.10 2.75 4.19
C GLN A 593 6.20 1.70 4.86
N ASP A 594 5.54 2.09 5.95
CA ASP A 594 4.64 1.23 6.72
C ASP A 594 3.16 1.41 6.30
N SER A 595 2.88 2.35 5.40
CA SER A 595 1.52 2.62 4.91
C SER A 595 1.53 3.04 3.44
N ILE A 596 0.56 2.53 2.65
CA ILE A 596 0.38 2.94 1.25
C ILE A 596 -0.04 4.41 1.12
N ARG A 597 -0.53 5.05 2.18
CA ARG A 597 -0.83 6.50 2.20
C ARG A 597 0.39 7.38 1.97
N ASP A 598 1.58 6.86 2.25
CA ASP A 598 2.84 7.59 2.03
C ASP A 598 3.33 7.52 0.56
N VAL A 599 2.71 6.66 -0.27
CA VAL A 599 3.00 6.52 -1.72
C VAL A 599 1.81 6.88 -2.61
N ILE A 600 0.73 7.40 -2.03
CA ILE A 600 -0.46 7.91 -2.71
C ILE A 600 -0.56 9.42 -2.46
N ALA A 601 -0.74 10.21 -3.53
CA ALA A 601 -0.75 11.67 -3.40
C ALA A 601 -1.89 12.16 -2.50
N PHE A 602 -3.12 11.68 -2.71
CA PHE A 602 -4.33 12.08 -1.98
C PHE A 602 -5.10 10.85 -1.49
N PRO A 603 -4.60 10.17 -0.42
CA PRO A 603 -5.25 8.98 0.12
C PRO A 603 -6.48 9.33 0.94
N LYS A 604 -7.35 8.33 1.15
CA LYS A 604 -8.43 8.39 2.13
C LYS A 604 -7.94 7.97 3.52
N ILE A 605 -8.58 8.47 4.58
CA ILE A 605 -8.37 8.00 5.95
C ILE A 605 -9.14 6.71 6.23
N LYS A 606 -9.06 6.18 7.45
CA LYS A 606 -9.59 4.87 7.81
C LYS A 606 -11.10 4.68 7.56
N ASP A 607 -11.89 5.75 7.64
CA ASP A 607 -13.33 5.76 7.36
C ASP A 607 -13.68 6.03 5.88
N ALA A 608 -12.72 5.90 4.98
CA ALA A 608 -12.84 6.18 3.55
C ALA A 608 -13.11 7.65 3.18
N SER A 609 -12.98 8.60 4.10
CA SER A 609 -13.14 10.03 3.82
C SER A 609 -11.83 10.73 3.43
N CYS A 610 -11.94 11.92 2.82
CA CYS A 610 -10.83 12.80 2.50
C CYS A 610 -10.91 14.08 3.32
N LEU A 611 -10.02 14.26 4.30
CA LEU A 611 -10.01 15.43 5.17
C LEU A 611 -9.73 16.76 4.45
N MET A 612 -9.06 16.71 3.28
CA MET A 612 -8.72 17.90 2.51
C MET A 612 -9.89 18.43 1.68
N THR A 613 -10.63 17.51 1.04
CA THR A 613 -11.75 17.84 0.15
C THR A 613 -13.12 17.64 0.80
N GLU A 614 -13.13 17.11 2.02
CA GLU A 614 -14.34 16.75 2.78
C GLU A 614 -15.24 15.72 2.06
N ALA A 615 -14.65 14.97 1.10
CA ALA A 615 -15.36 13.89 0.40
C ALA A 615 -15.48 12.63 1.29
N PRO A 616 -16.63 11.89 1.24
CA PRO A 616 -17.81 12.16 0.43
C PRO A 616 -18.68 13.29 1.00
N THR A 617 -19.38 13.99 0.12
CA THR A 617 -20.31 15.07 0.48
C THR A 617 -21.74 14.68 0.14
N PRO A 618 -22.75 15.26 0.81
CA PRO A 618 -24.14 15.10 0.39
C PRO A 618 -24.35 15.50 -1.08
N ALA A 619 -25.17 14.74 -1.79
CA ALA A 619 -25.52 15.07 -3.16
C ALA A 619 -26.53 16.24 -3.18
N ASP A 620 -26.48 17.04 -4.24
CA ASP A 620 -27.44 18.10 -4.49
C ASP A 620 -28.83 17.51 -4.80
N GLU A 621 -29.89 18.06 -4.18
CA GLU A 621 -31.26 17.54 -4.32
C GLU A 621 -31.71 17.50 -5.78
N LYS A 622 -31.39 18.53 -6.55
CA LYS A 622 -31.74 18.59 -7.98
C LYS A 622 -31.05 17.49 -8.79
N GLN A 623 -29.80 17.15 -8.43
CA GLN A 623 -29.09 16.03 -9.07
C GLN A 623 -29.76 14.69 -8.73
N LEU A 624 -30.22 14.51 -7.49
CA LEU A 624 -30.95 13.31 -7.07
C LEU A 624 -32.29 13.19 -7.81
N GLU A 625 -33.05 14.30 -7.96
CA GLU A 625 -34.28 14.35 -8.75
C GLU A 625 -34.04 13.95 -10.20
N GLU A 626 -33.00 14.52 -10.86
CA GLU A 626 -32.63 14.19 -12.24
C GLU A 626 -32.24 12.71 -12.44
N LEU A 627 -31.74 12.07 -11.37
CA LEU A 627 -31.37 10.66 -11.35
C LEU A 627 -32.54 9.74 -10.93
N GLY A 628 -33.65 10.31 -10.46
CA GLY A 628 -34.76 9.55 -9.89
C GLY A 628 -34.41 8.83 -8.59
N LEU A 629 -33.52 9.40 -7.79
CA LEU A 629 -33.05 8.83 -6.53
C LEU A 629 -33.56 9.61 -5.32
N GLU A 630 -33.80 8.91 -4.24
CA GLU A 630 -34.14 9.45 -2.93
C GLU A 630 -33.21 8.88 -1.85
N VAL A 631 -32.65 9.75 -1.02
CA VAL A 631 -31.85 9.34 0.14
C VAL A 631 -32.78 9.08 1.31
N LYS A 632 -32.93 7.81 1.69
CA LYS A 632 -33.66 7.44 2.92
C LYS A 632 -32.83 7.83 4.13
N ALA A 633 -33.43 8.56 5.07
CA ALA A 633 -32.81 8.85 6.36
C ALA A 633 -32.39 7.54 7.04
N GLN A 634 -31.10 7.44 7.36
CA GLN A 634 -30.62 6.34 8.20
C GLN A 634 -31.08 6.59 9.64
N PRO A 635 -31.52 5.58 10.38
CA PRO A 635 -31.73 5.75 11.81
C PRO A 635 -30.40 6.18 12.45
N GLU A 636 -30.45 7.21 13.31
CA GLU A 636 -29.29 7.63 14.09
C GLU A 636 -28.67 6.38 14.75
N LYS A 637 -27.40 6.10 14.46
CA LYS A 637 -26.68 5.06 15.21
C LYS A 637 -26.68 5.53 16.65
N ALA A 638 -27.34 4.80 17.53
CA ALA A 638 -27.21 4.99 18.98
C ALA A 638 -25.71 4.88 19.31
N GLU A 639 -25.14 5.97 19.87
CA GLU A 639 -23.74 6.05 20.32
C GLU A 639 -23.41 4.97 21.35
#